data_3fc51cedfcc5ea4ea52515bac8330cc0
#
_entry.id   3fc51cedfcc5ea4ea52515bac8330cc0
#
_cell.length_a   1.000
_cell.length_b   1.000
_cell.length_c   1.000
_cell.angle_alpha   90.00
_cell.angle_beta   90.00
_cell.angle_gamma   90.00
#
_symmetry.space_group_name_H-M   'P 1'
#
loop_
_entity.id
_entity.type
_entity.pdbx_description
1 polymer ?
#
loop_
_entity_poly.entity_id
_entity_poly.type
_entity_poly.pdbx_seq_one_letter_code
_entity_poly.pdbx_strand_id
1 'polypeptide(L)'
;MKKILLIFIGFLIMSCDDYLDIVPDKTQELSLLFERKEAAYTALVTCYSYMPQNDGIYSTYVLASDELTTPFAKDTPAIELMKGEQNADNPIMGYWSGYSALGRGQESLFKGIRACNTLIQNIDNVLDMTPEEKLNWKSEAIFLKAYYHFLLLIHYGPIPIVDVNLPISSSVDDVKVRRELVDDVFQYIFNTVDLSIDGLIERNLTTNSFGRIDKVIAKSFKSRVSIYYASPMFNGNTEIFSSFTNENGEHYFNQIYDETKWNLAAEYTSEAIQACLDNGLSLYEYNGQPAAYDYTSYSNSNFIQKLYDLRYLIRDKWNSELIWGNSKPVGSNDEWWNLQAGALMKDPSASRVEAAWQWVAPTMRMAELYYTKNGLPIDEDIQFNFNNRYSTTYVGSNQMEEAQRGQQTAILNLNREPRFYSNIGFDRGFYRGWGELWRLRMKKGESHGRIANSSDYLTTGYSLKKIVHPDSEGDSYGKLVDYPWPLIRLAELYLSYAEALNEISGPSQEVFDAINKVRARAGIPMIDEIWSNPSFAKTPGKHTSRDGLREIIHQERMIELAFEGHRYYDLRRWLKAHEYFNTPVFGWSVDESERDSYYQKILVGQRTFLKERDYLHPIKTTELTRNSNLIQNPNW
;
A
#
# COMPACT_ATOMS: atom_id res chain seq x y z
N MET A 1 -38.84 59.45 49.88
CA MET A 1 -37.86 58.38 49.58
C MET A 1 -38.48 57.03 49.24
N LYS A 2 -39.54 56.53 49.92
CA LYS A 2 -40.17 55.21 49.59
C LYS A 2 -40.91 55.14 48.24
N LYS A 3 -41.39 56.26 47.70
CA LYS A 3 -42.09 56.26 46.38
C LYS A 3 -41.12 56.34 45.20
N ILE A 4 -39.89 56.82 45.37
CA ILE A 4 -38.83 56.83 44.33
C ILE A 4 -38.18 55.46 44.23
N LEU A 5 -38.09 54.71 45.30
CA LEU A 5 -37.55 53.34 45.33
C LEU A 5 -38.48 52.33 44.60
N LEU A 6 -39.81 52.55 44.65
CA LEU A 6 -40.77 51.70 43.94
C LEU A 6 -40.78 51.95 42.44
N ILE A 7 -40.45 53.14 41.96
CA ILE A 7 -40.32 53.44 40.52
C ILE A 7 -39.03 52.87 39.96
N PHE A 8 -37.95 52.79 40.77
CA PHE A 8 -36.70 52.18 40.34
C PHE A 8 -36.75 50.65 40.28
N ILE A 9 -37.54 50.00 41.14
CA ILE A 9 -37.80 48.55 41.11
C ILE A 9 -38.70 48.17 39.93
N GLY A 10 -39.65 49.05 39.54
CA GLY A 10 -40.51 48.82 38.34
C GLY A 10 -39.78 48.91 37.01
N PHE A 11 -38.68 49.66 36.93
CA PHE A 11 -37.82 49.72 35.71
C PHE A 11 -36.84 48.55 35.59
N LEU A 12 -36.59 47.78 36.65
CA LEU A 12 -35.71 46.59 36.60
C LEU A 12 -36.41 45.30 36.14
N ILE A 13 -37.71 45.31 35.92
CA ILE A 13 -38.49 44.13 35.52
C ILE A 13 -38.90 44.19 34.04
N MET A 14 -38.60 45.30 33.33
CA MET A 14 -38.91 45.42 31.88
C MET A 14 -37.67 45.38 30.98
N SER A 15 -36.55 44.80 31.41
CA SER A 15 -35.38 44.65 30.58
C SER A 15 -34.90 43.20 30.67
N CYS A 16 -35.10 42.45 29.63
CA CYS A 16 -34.45 41.22 29.19
C CYS A 16 -35.40 40.10 28.88
N ASP A 17 -36.31 40.29 27.90
CA ASP A 17 -36.86 39.12 27.19
C ASP A 17 -36.36 39.03 25.71
N ASP A 18 -35.84 40.13 25.15
CA ASP A 18 -35.35 40.15 23.75
C ASP A 18 -33.81 40.07 23.58
N TYR A 19 -33.00 40.00 24.68
CA TYR A 19 -31.56 39.97 24.55
C TYR A 19 -30.95 38.57 24.48
N LEU A 20 -31.73 37.53 24.75
CA LEU A 20 -31.28 36.13 24.66
C LEU A 20 -31.74 35.43 23.38
N ASP A 21 -32.54 36.10 22.56
CA ASP A 21 -33.04 35.59 21.26
C ASP A 21 -32.26 36.18 20.06
N ILE A 22 -31.09 36.78 20.30
CA ILE A 22 -30.16 37.01 19.21
C ILE A 22 -29.50 35.65 18.91
N VAL A 23 -30.18 34.82 18.16
CA VAL A 23 -29.53 33.83 17.32
C VAL A 23 -28.42 34.58 16.57
N PRO A 24 -27.13 34.21 16.71
CA PRO A 24 -26.10 34.88 15.96
C PRO A 24 -26.46 34.79 14.48
N ASP A 25 -26.74 35.94 13.87
CA ASP A 25 -27.10 36.12 12.45
C ASP A 25 -25.96 35.71 11.49
N LYS A 26 -25.12 34.76 11.93
CA LYS A 26 -23.93 34.25 11.25
C LYS A 26 -23.72 32.74 11.40
N THR A 27 -24.68 31.94 11.77
CA THR A 27 -24.67 30.55 11.33
C THR A 27 -25.08 30.59 9.85
N GLN A 28 -24.08 30.75 8.96
CA GLN A 28 -24.30 30.49 7.53
C GLN A 28 -24.89 29.09 7.48
N GLU A 29 -26.15 29.00 7.07
CA GLU A 29 -26.76 27.69 6.82
C GLU A 29 -25.84 26.95 5.83
N LEU A 30 -25.58 25.67 6.08
CA LEU A 30 -24.69 24.86 5.25
C LEU A 30 -25.09 24.94 3.76
N SER A 31 -26.39 25.11 3.49
CA SER A 31 -26.97 25.33 2.17
C SER A 31 -26.44 26.58 1.45
N LEU A 32 -26.19 27.68 2.18
CA LEU A 32 -25.62 28.91 1.60
C LEU A 32 -24.16 28.78 1.22
N LEU A 33 -23.42 27.82 1.81
CA LEU A 33 -22.04 27.52 1.42
C LEU A 33 -21.96 26.81 0.07
N PHE A 34 -23.04 26.16 -0.39
CA PHE A 34 -23.08 25.40 -1.66
C PHE A 34 -23.77 26.15 -2.81
N GLU A 35 -23.83 27.47 -2.80
CA GLU A 35 -24.40 28.24 -3.91
C GLU A 35 -23.46 28.34 -5.11
N ARG A 36 -22.14 28.17 -4.90
CA ARG A 36 -21.12 28.39 -5.93
C ARG A 36 -20.24 27.15 -6.17
N LYS A 37 -19.84 26.95 -7.41
CA LYS A 37 -18.94 25.89 -7.85
C LYS A 37 -17.62 25.85 -7.08
N GLU A 38 -17.05 27.01 -6.71
CA GLU A 38 -15.82 27.09 -5.91
C GLU A 38 -15.97 26.44 -4.53
N ALA A 39 -17.10 26.66 -3.89
CA ALA A 39 -17.39 26.02 -2.60
C ALA A 39 -17.59 24.51 -2.74
N ALA A 40 -18.31 24.07 -3.78
CA ALA A 40 -18.44 22.66 -4.10
C ALA A 40 -17.09 22.00 -4.41
N TYR A 41 -16.19 22.70 -5.12
CA TYR A 41 -14.83 22.21 -5.38
C TYR A 41 -14.02 22.06 -4.09
N THR A 42 -14.09 23.05 -3.20
CA THR A 42 -13.44 22.97 -1.88
C THR A 42 -13.96 21.79 -1.05
N ALA A 43 -15.28 21.54 -1.09
CA ALA A 43 -15.88 20.39 -0.44
C ALA A 43 -15.40 19.04 -1.06
N LEU A 44 -15.29 18.97 -2.40
CA LEU A 44 -14.75 17.79 -3.08
C LEU A 44 -13.28 17.56 -2.71
N VAL A 45 -12.45 18.60 -2.72
CA VAL A 45 -11.04 18.51 -2.27
C VAL A 45 -10.97 18.04 -0.81
N THR A 46 -11.89 18.51 0.04
CA THR A 46 -12.01 18.04 1.41
C THR A 46 -12.31 16.55 1.47
N CYS A 47 -13.22 16.02 0.63
CA CYS A 47 -13.44 14.58 0.54
C CYS A 47 -12.14 13.83 0.23
N TYR A 48 -11.36 14.25 -0.77
CA TYR A 48 -10.08 13.64 -1.11
C TYR A 48 -9.01 13.77 -0.01
N SER A 49 -9.07 14.83 0.81
CA SER A 49 -8.05 15.10 1.83
C SER A 49 -7.96 14.03 2.92
N TYR A 50 -9.01 13.22 3.09
CA TYR A 50 -9.05 12.11 4.04
C TYR A 50 -8.42 10.81 3.50
N MET A 51 -8.04 10.75 2.22
CA MET A 51 -7.33 9.60 1.70
C MET A 51 -6.01 9.40 2.47
N PRO A 52 -5.72 8.18 2.97
CA PRO A 52 -4.48 7.90 3.65
C PRO A 52 -3.26 8.21 2.78
N GLN A 53 -2.23 8.78 3.39
CA GLN A 53 -0.94 8.98 2.76
C GLN A 53 -0.15 7.68 2.84
N ASN A 54 -0.05 6.96 1.73
CA ASN A 54 0.65 5.67 1.64
C ASN A 54 2.02 5.77 0.95
N ASP A 55 2.49 6.96 0.65
CA ASP A 55 3.61 7.30 -0.20
C ASP A 55 4.97 7.40 0.50
N GLY A 56 5.01 7.38 1.81
CA GLY A 56 6.24 7.38 2.59
C GLY A 56 6.46 6.05 3.31
N ILE A 57 7.50 5.31 2.95
CA ILE A 57 7.77 3.97 3.50
C ILE A 57 7.98 3.92 5.01
N TYR A 58 8.45 5.03 5.60
CA TYR A 58 8.90 5.04 6.99
C TYR A 58 7.74 5.00 8.01
N SER A 59 6.55 5.42 7.63
CA SER A 59 5.36 5.48 8.51
C SER A 59 4.14 4.77 7.91
N THR A 60 4.34 3.81 7.01
CA THR A 60 3.27 3.10 6.31
C THR A 60 3.27 1.61 6.61
N TYR A 61 2.25 0.91 6.13
CA TYR A 61 2.15 -0.55 6.20
C TYR A 61 3.24 -1.28 5.39
N VAL A 62 3.99 -0.60 4.51
CA VAL A 62 5.18 -1.17 3.86
C VAL A 62 6.24 -1.53 4.91
N LEU A 63 6.59 -0.58 5.81
CA LEU A 63 7.53 -0.85 6.89
C LEU A 63 6.95 -1.79 7.96
N ALA A 64 5.64 -1.75 8.20
CA ALA A 64 4.98 -2.65 9.14
C ALA A 64 4.93 -4.10 8.65
N SER A 65 5.05 -4.34 7.32
CA SER A 65 5.18 -5.68 6.72
C SER A 65 6.57 -6.29 6.97
N ASP A 66 6.81 -7.54 6.53
CA ASP A 66 8.13 -8.18 6.60
C ASP A 66 9.09 -7.81 5.46
N GLU A 67 8.70 -6.84 4.62
CA GLU A 67 9.51 -6.39 3.49
C GLU A 67 10.72 -5.56 3.92
N LEU A 68 10.53 -4.67 4.88
CA LEU A 68 11.52 -3.69 5.30
C LEU A 68 11.80 -3.79 6.80
N THR A 69 12.97 -3.31 7.20
CA THR A 69 13.34 -3.16 8.61
C THR A 69 14.21 -1.93 8.81
N THR A 70 14.41 -1.52 10.07
CA THR A 70 15.16 -0.33 10.45
C THR A 70 16.01 -0.60 11.69
N PRO A 71 17.17 0.07 11.88
CA PRO A 71 17.94 -0.02 13.11
C PRO A 71 17.27 0.69 14.29
N PHE A 72 16.28 1.54 14.05
CA PHE A 72 15.62 2.32 15.10
C PHE A 72 14.65 1.48 15.92
N ALA A 73 14.67 1.72 17.23
CA ALA A 73 13.83 0.98 18.17
C ALA A 73 12.43 1.54 18.32
N LYS A 74 12.24 2.84 18.06
CA LYS A 74 10.99 3.60 18.19
C LYS A 74 11.01 4.67 17.10
N ASP A 75 10.04 5.51 17.06
CA ASP A 75 9.93 6.77 16.32
C ASP A 75 8.84 6.79 15.24
N THR A 76 8.26 5.66 14.84
CA THR A 76 7.12 5.66 13.92
C THR A 76 6.08 4.62 14.31
N PRO A 77 4.79 4.87 14.03
CA PRO A 77 3.72 3.90 14.23
C PRO A 77 3.98 2.56 13.53
N ALA A 78 4.62 2.56 12.36
CA ALA A 78 4.94 1.35 11.64
C ALA A 78 5.92 0.44 12.40
N ILE A 79 6.92 1.02 13.09
CA ILE A 79 7.87 0.26 13.91
C ILE A 79 7.18 -0.35 15.14
N GLU A 80 6.33 0.42 15.79
CA GLU A 80 5.57 -0.05 16.95
C GLU A 80 4.59 -1.17 16.53
N LEU A 81 3.92 -1.01 15.39
CA LEU A 81 3.04 -2.05 14.82
C LEU A 81 3.81 -3.33 14.48
N MET A 82 5.00 -3.20 13.86
CA MET A 82 5.90 -4.31 13.54
C MET A 82 6.33 -5.11 14.80
N LYS A 83 6.39 -4.46 15.95
CA LYS A 83 6.74 -5.07 17.24
C LYS A 83 5.55 -5.67 17.99
N GLY A 84 4.33 -5.52 17.48
CA GLY A 84 3.11 -5.97 18.15
C GLY A 84 2.71 -5.08 19.35
N GLU A 85 3.16 -3.81 19.36
CA GLU A 85 2.88 -2.83 20.43
C GLU A 85 1.52 -2.13 20.26
N GLN A 86 0.69 -2.57 19.31
CA GLN A 86 -0.68 -2.07 19.14
C GLN A 86 -1.49 -2.24 20.43
N ASN A 87 -2.30 -1.24 20.78
CA ASN A 87 -3.13 -1.27 21.99
C ASN A 87 -4.45 -0.51 21.79
N ALA A 88 -5.44 -0.80 22.64
CA ALA A 88 -6.78 -0.23 22.55
C ALA A 88 -6.89 1.18 23.16
N ASP A 89 -6.03 1.57 24.08
CA ASP A 89 -6.11 2.89 24.73
C ASP A 89 -5.59 3.99 23.82
N ASN A 90 -4.54 3.68 23.03
CA ASN A 90 -3.97 4.57 22.03
C ASN A 90 -3.59 3.80 20.77
N PRO A 91 -4.56 3.46 19.90
CA PRO A 91 -4.34 2.64 18.72
C PRO A 91 -3.32 3.26 17.76
N ILE A 92 -2.39 2.41 17.30
CA ILE A 92 -1.33 2.75 16.35
C ILE A 92 -1.90 2.61 14.93
N MET A 93 -1.63 3.59 14.04
CA MET A 93 -2.10 3.60 12.66
C MET A 93 -3.62 3.36 12.52
N GLY A 94 -4.40 3.85 13.47
CA GLY A 94 -5.84 3.62 13.54
C GLY A 94 -6.63 4.59 12.66
N TYR A 95 -7.49 4.07 11.80
CA TYR A 95 -8.38 4.87 10.94
C TYR A 95 -9.73 5.19 11.58
N TRP A 96 -10.10 4.53 12.68
CA TRP A 96 -11.36 4.77 13.37
C TRP A 96 -11.42 6.16 14.01
N SER A 97 -10.47 6.44 14.88
CA SER A 97 -10.41 7.72 15.61
C SER A 97 -9.35 8.68 15.06
N GLY A 98 -8.55 8.23 14.09
CA GLY A 98 -7.37 8.93 13.62
C GLY A 98 -6.14 8.66 14.48
N TYR A 99 -4.97 9.06 14.00
CA TYR A 99 -3.70 9.02 14.71
C TYR A 99 -2.77 10.16 14.28
N SER A 100 -1.75 10.44 15.08
CA SER A 100 -0.72 11.44 14.77
C SER A 100 0.66 10.81 14.87
N ALA A 101 1.51 11.05 13.89
CA ALA A 101 2.88 10.54 13.86
C ALA A 101 3.81 11.48 13.08
N LEU A 102 4.88 11.95 13.70
CA LEU A 102 6.01 12.69 13.08
C LEU A 102 5.61 13.66 11.95
N GLY A 103 4.60 14.49 12.17
CA GLY A 103 4.09 15.43 11.17
C GLY A 103 3.20 14.82 10.10
N ARG A 104 2.96 13.52 10.15
CA ARG A 104 1.99 12.78 9.33
C ARG A 104 0.93 12.21 10.25
N GLY A 105 -0.25 12.74 10.20
CA GLY A 105 -1.41 12.22 10.89
C GLY A 105 -2.43 11.71 9.89
N GLN A 106 -3.28 10.82 10.35
CA GLN A 106 -4.47 10.42 9.63
C GLN A 106 -5.67 10.82 10.46
N GLU A 107 -6.53 11.65 9.90
CA GLU A 107 -7.83 11.94 10.47
C GLU A 107 -8.73 10.70 10.41
N SER A 108 -9.72 10.63 11.31
CA SER A 108 -10.73 9.57 11.27
C SER A 108 -11.40 9.47 9.90
N LEU A 109 -11.49 8.27 9.34
CA LEU A 109 -12.15 8.05 8.06
C LEU A 109 -13.69 8.26 8.16
N PHE A 110 -14.28 8.17 9.35
CA PHE A 110 -15.67 8.58 9.55
C PHE A 110 -15.89 10.08 9.33
N LYS A 111 -14.87 10.93 9.60
CA LYS A 111 -14.93 12.35 9.20
C LYS A 111 -14.90 12.49 7.68
N GLY A 112 -14.10 11.67 6.99
CA GLY A 112 -14.08 11.60 5.53
C GLY A 112 -15.44 11.19 4.94
N ILE A 113 -16.07 10.16 5.49
CA ILE A 113 -17.42 9.73 5.12
C ILE A 113 -18.43 10.86 5.33
N ARG A 114 -18.34 11.57 6.47
CA ARG A 114 -19.18 12.73 6.76
C ARG A 114 -18.99 13.85 5.72
N ALA A 115 -17.76 14.13 5.33
CA ALA A 115 -17.46 15.13 4.30
C ALA A 115 -18.07 14.74 2.95
N CYS A 116 -17.96 13.47 2.55
CA CYS A 116 -18.59 12.94 1.34
C CYS A 116 -20.11 13.07 1.40
N ASN A 117 -20.76 12.65 2.49
CA ASN A 117 -22.19 12.79 2.65
C ASN A 117 -22.62 14.26 2.61
N THR A 118 -21.84 15.19 3.18
CA THR A 118 -22.13 16.63 3.11
C THR A 118 -22.13 17.14 1.68
N LEU A 119 -21.15 16.76 0.87
CA LEU A 119 -21.11 17.14 -0.55
C LEU A 119 -22.27 16.52 -1.33
N ILE A 120 -22.53 15.23 -1.15
CA ILE A 120 -23.60 14.49 -1.84
C ILE A 120 -24.99 15.13 -1.58
N GLN A 121 -25.23 15.55 -0.34
CA GLN A 121 -26.52 16.14 0.06
C GLN A 121 -26.72 17.57 -0.46
N ASN A 122 -25.66 18.32 -0.74
CA ASN A 122 -25.76 19.75 -1.03
C ASN A 122 -25.38 20.16 -2.45
N ILE A 123 -24.66 19.33 -3.22
CA ILE A 123 -24.14 19.71 -4.54
C ILE A 123 -25.22 20.09 -5.54
N ASP A 124 -26.40 19.53 -5.39
CA ASP A 124 -27.55 19.82 -6.28
C ASP A 124 -28.03 21.29 -6.16
N ASN A 125 -27.71 21.98 -5.04
CA ASN A 125 -28.05 23.38 -4.77
C ASN A 125 -27.10 24.38 -5.47
N VAL A 126 -25.96 23.94 -6.01
CA VAL A 126 -24.97 24.82 -6.64
C VAL A 126 -25.54 25.41 -7.93
N LEU A 127 -25.54 26.73 -8.04
CA LEU A 127 -26.25 27.44 -9.13
C LEU A 127 -25.41 27.52 -10.42
N ASP A 128 -24.09 27.63 -10.32
CA ASP A 128 -23.15 27.87 -11.42
C ASP A 128 -22.41 26.60 -11.89
N MET A 129 -23.02 25.42 -11.70
CA MET A 129 -22.55 24.13 -12.23
C MET A 129 -23.54 23.52 -13.20
N THR A 130 -23.02 22.84 -14.24
CA THR A 130 -23.88 22.06 -15.14
C THR A 130 -24.37 20.78 -14.44
N PRO A 131 -25.48 20.18 -14.90
CA PRO A 131 -25.93 18.89 -14.35
C PRO A 131 -24.87 17.79 -14.41
N GLU A 132 -24.10 17.73 -15.50
CA GLU A 132 -23.04 16.74 -15.72
C GLU A 132 -21.88 16.96 -14.74
N GLU A 133 -21.48 18.20 -14.48
CA GLU A 133 -20.45 18.51 -13.49
C GLU A 133 -20.89 18.11 -12.08
N LYS A 134 -22.14 18.42 -11.71
CA LYS A 134 -22.73 18.02 -10.41
C LYS A 134 -22.75 16.50 -10.27
N LEU A 135 -23.23 15.81 -11.29
CA LEU A 135 -23.32 14.35 -11.30
C LEU A 135 -21.93 13.72 -11.13
N ASN A 136 -20.92 14.18 -11.89
CA ASN A 136 -19.57 13.65 -11.79
C ASN A 136 -18.94 13.89 -10.42
N TRP A 137 -19.02 15.10 -9.87
CA TRP A 137 -18.43 15.38 -8.55
C TRP A 137 -19.18 14.68 -7.40
N LYS A 138 -20.50 14.54 -7.53
CA LYS A 138 -21.31 13.72 -6.62
C LYS A 138 -20.86 12.26 -6.64
N SER A 139 -20.61 11.72 -7.83
CA SER A 139 -20.16 10.34 -8.03
C SER A 139 -18.75 10.10 -7.50
N GLU A 140 -17.83 11.07 -7.62
CA GLU A 140 -16.53 11.00 -6.98
C GLU A 140 -16.65 10.91 -5.43
N ALA A 141 -17.56 11.72 -4.83
CA ALA A 141 -17.79 11.66 -3.39
C ALA A 141 -18.45 10.34 -2.95
N ILE A 142 -19.38 9.79 -3.75
CA ILE A 142 -19.99 8.47 -3.52
C ILE A 142 -18.92 7.38 -3.55
N PHE A 143 -18.00 7.41 -4.53
CA PHE A 143 -16.89 6.48 -4.58
C PHE A 143 -15.98 6.59 -3.35
N LEU A 144 -15.57 7.81 -2.97
CA LEU A 144 -14.70 8.02 -1.81
C LEU A 144 -15.36 7.55 -0.50
N LYS A 145 -16.68 7.68 -0.38
CA LYS A 145 -17.45 7.13 0.74
C LYS A 145 -17.31 5.60 0.79
N ALA A 146 -17.44 4.90 -0.34
CA ALA A 146 -17.23 3.45 -0.43
C ALA A 146 -15.77 3.07 -0.10
N TYR A 147 -14.81 3.82 -0.62
CA TYR A 147 -13.38 3.61 -0.36
C TYR A 147 -13.05 3.70 1.13
N TYR A 148 -13.59 4.68 1.84
CA TYR A 148 -13.37 4.84 3.28
C TYR A 148 -14.02 3.72 4.10
N HIS A 149 -15.21 3.26 3.73
CA HIS A 149 -15.82 2.08 4.35
C HIS A 149 -14.97 0.82 4.12
N PHE A 150 -14.43 0.63 2.91
CA PHE A 150 -13.53 -0.49 2.63
C PHE A 150 -12.26 -0.45 3.48
N LEU A 151 -11.61 0.70 3.61
CA LEU A 151 -10.43 0.83 4.46
C LEU A 151 -10.75 0.53 5.93
N LEU A 152 -11.88 1.01 6.44
CA LEU A 152 -12.33 0.66 7.79
C LEU A 152 -12.58 -0.84 7.92
N LEU A 153 -13.28 -1.45 6.96
CA LEU A 153 -13.61 -2.87 6.95
C LEU A 153 -12.36 -3.76 7.02
N ILE A 154 -11.36 -3.52 6.17
CA ILE A 154 -10.15 -4.36 6.14
C ILE A 154 -9.25 -4.21 7.37
N HIS A 155 -9.43 -3.14 8.16
CA HIS A 155 -8.69 -2.93 9.41
C HIS A 155 -9.44 -3.43 10.64
N TYR A 156 -10.77 -3.25 10.68
CA TYR A 156 -11.56 -3.51 11.88
C TYR A 156 -12.54 -4.69 11.76
N GLY A 157 -12.68 -5.28 10.55
CA GLY A 157 -13.73 -6.27 10.28
C GLY A 157 -15.10 -5.59 10.24
N PRO A 158 -16.06 -6.00 11.09
CA PRO A 158 -17.38 -5.35 11.16
C PRO A 158 -17.23 -3.87 11.51
N ILE A 159 -18.00 -3.01 10.85
CA ILE A 159 -18.04 -1.56 11.07
C ILE A 159 -19.46 -1.03 10.97
N PRO A 160 -19.79 0.14 11.52
CA PRO A 160 -21.02 0.84 11.20
C PRO A 160 -21.06 1.27 9.73
N ILE A 161 -22.20 1.12 9.08
CA ILE A 161 -22.49 1.72 7.78
C ILE A 161 -23.05 3.13 8.01
N VAL A 162 -22.35 4.14 7.48
CA VAL A 162 -22.74 5.55 7.58
C VAL A 162 -23.15 6.07 6.21
N ASP A 163 -24.38 5.77 5.80
CA ASP A 163 -24.87 6.13 4.47
C ASP A 163 -25.25 7.61 4.34
N VAL A 164 -25.77 8.20 5.41
CA VAL A 164 -26.17 9.61 5.47
C VAL A 164 -25.67 10.28 6.75
N ASN A 165 -25.54 11.60 6.73
CA ASN A 165 -25.26 12.35 7.95
C ASN A 165 -26.53 12.46 8.79
N LEU A 166 -26.45 12.09 10.06
CA LEU A 166 -27.54 12.30 11.00
C LEU A 166 -27.73 13.79 11.27
N PRO A 167 -28.98 14.26 11.44
CA PRO A 167 -29.28 15.61 11.87
C PRO A 167 -28.59 15.97 13.20
N ILE A 168 -28.23 17.24 13.38
CA ILE A 168 -27.64 17.72 14.65
C ILE A 168 -28.62 17.52 15.84
N SER A 169 -29.92 17.53 15.55
CA SER A 169 -30.99 17.28 16.53
C SER A 169 -31.23 15.82 16.86
N SER A 170 -30.47 14.88 16.30
CA SER A 170 -30.63 13.44 16.58
C SER A 170 -30.42 13.15 18.06
N SER A 171 -31.18 12.19 18.57
CA SER A 171 -31.04 11.75 19.95
C SER A 171 -29.71 11.07 20.22
N VAL A 172 -29.31 10.98 21.49
CA VAL A 172 -28.09 10.27 21.89
C VAL A 172 -28.15 8.80 21.48
N ASP A 173 -29.32 8.20 21.47
CA ASP A 173 -29.50 6.79 21.10
C ASP A 173 -29.40 6.58 19.57
N ASP A 174 -29.85 7.54 18.75
CA ASP A 174 -29.69 7.48 17.28
C ASP A 174 -28.24 7.55 16.84
N VAL A 175 -27.38 8.25 17.58
CA VAL A 175 -25.95 8.38 17.25
C VAL A 175 -25.10 7.21 17.77
N LYS A 176 -25.65 6.35 18.63
CA LYS A 176 -25.00 5.12 19.09
C LYS A 176 -25.18 3.99 18.08
N VAL A 177 -24.55 4.13 16.93
CA VAL A 177 -24.59 3.15 15.85
C VAL A 177 -23.94 1.83 16.26
N ARG A 178 -24.40 0.73 15.65
CA ARG A 178 -23.85 -0.62 15.81
C ARG A 178 -22.90 -0.95 14.67
N ARG A 179 -22.14 -2.02 14.85
CA ARG A 179 -21.34 -2.62 13.78
C ARG A 179 -22.25 -3.59 13.01
N GLU A 180 -22.14 -3.56 11.68
CA GLU A 180 -22.88 -4.44 10.78
C GLU A 180 -22.07 -5.70 10.48
N LEU A 181 -22.73 -6.75 9.98
CA LEU A 181 -22.07 -7.97 9.56
C LEU A 181 -21.11 -7.67 8.41
N VAL A 182 -19.99 -8.36 8.38
CA VAL A 182 -18.93 -8.12 7.38
C VAL A 182 -19.45 -8.24 5.95
N ASP A 183 -20.29 -9.25 5.67
CA ASP A 183 -20.87 -9.45 4.34
C ASP A 183 -21.82 -8.30 3.94
N ASP A 184 -22.60 -7.75 4.88
CA ASP A 184 -23.48 -6.60 4.65
C ASP A 184 -22.66 -5.34 4.33
N VAL A 185 -21.54 -5.14 5.02
CA VAL A 185 -20.63 -4.03 4.72
C VAL A 185 -20.01 -4.18 3.32
N PHE A 186 -19.60 -5.38 2.91
CA PHE A 186 -19.14 -5.62 1.54
C PHE A 186 -20.21 -5.33 0.50
N GLN A 187 -21.45 -5.78 0.72
CA GLN A 187 -22.57 -5.49 -0.19
C GLN A 187 -22.86 -3.99 -0.28
N TYR A 188 -22.83 -3.28 0.85
CA TYR A 188 -22.96 -1.82 0.86
C TYR A 188 -21.86 -1.15 0.02
N ILE A 189 -20.61 -1.59 0.15
CA ILE A 189 -19.49 -1.06 -0.62
C ILE A 189 -19.70 -1.31 -2.13
N PHE A 190 -20.06 -2.54 -2.54
CA PHE A 190 -20.33 -2.86 -3.95
C PHE A 190 -21.44 -1.97 -4.52
N ASN A 191 -22.58 -1.89 -3.84
CA ASN A 191 -23.72 -1.09 -4.27
C ASN A 191 -23.35 0.41 -4.37
N THR A 192 -22.54 0.90 -3.43
CA THR A 192 -22.09 2.31 -3.41
C THR A 192 -21.11 2.59 -4.55
N VAL A 193 -20.21 1.66 -4.87
CA VAL A 193 -19.31 1.79 -6.03
C VAL A 193 -20.12 1.78 -7.33
N ASP A 194 -21.08 0.87 -7.48
CA ASP A 194 -21.93 0.79 -8.68
C ASP A 194 -22.72 2.10 -8.88
N LEU A 195 -23.30 2.63 -7.83
CA LEU A 195 -23.97 3.93 -7.87
C LEU A 195 -23.03 5.07 -8.31
N SER A 196 -21.75 4.99 -7.97
CA SER A 196 -20.77 6.00 -8.41
C SER A 196 -20.44 5.88 -9.90
N ILE A 197 -20.33 4.67 -10.45
CA ILE A 197 -19.92 4.41 -11.83
C ILE A 197 -20.85 5.10 -12.83
N ASP A 198 -22.16 5.15 -12.55
CA ASP A 198 -23.16 5.70 -13.45
C ASP A 198 -22.91 7.19 -13.78
N GLY A 199 -22.39 7.97 -12.85
CA GLY A 199 -22.17 9.40 -13.03
C GLY A 199 -20.72 9.82 -13.25
N LEU A 200 -19.75 8.90 -13.14
CA LEU A 200 -18.35 9.21 -13.39
C LEU A 200 -18.05 9.34 -14.88
N ILE A 201 -17.10 10.20 -15.22
CA ILE A 201 -16.52 10.24 -16.58
C ILE A 201 -15.73 8.97 -16.86
N GLU A 202 -15.57 8.63 -18.14
CA GLU A 202 -14.90 7.40 -18.55
C GLU A 202 -13.45 7.34 -18.10
N ARG A 203 -12.66 8.39 -18.41
CA ARG A 203 -11.25 8.49 -18.02
C ARG A 203 -10.82 9.95 -17.82
N ASN A 204 -10.04 10.22 -16.76
CA ASN A 204 -9.38 11.49 -16.53
C ASN A 204 -8.06 11.54 -17.30
N LEU A 205 -7.99 12.36 -18.37
CA LEU A 205 -6.83 12.43 -19.26
C LEU A 205 -6.08 13.79 -19.20
N THR A 206 -6.58 14.75 -18.42
CA THR A 206 -5.96 16.07 -18.32
C THR A 206 -5.08 16.16 -17.07
N THR A 207 -3.98 16.90 -17.17
CA THR A 207 -3.00 17.07 -16.08
C THR A 207 -3.65 17.54 -14.77
N ASN A 208 -4.69 18.37 -14.85
CA ASN A 208 -5.40 18.92 -13.69
C ASN A 208 -6.40 17.93 -13.06
N SER A 209 -6.68 16.81 -13.74
CA SER A 209 -7.64 15.80 -13.29
C SER A 209 -6.98 14.44 -12.96
N PHE A 210 -5.70 14.31 -13.19
CA PHE A 210 -4.99 13.07 -12.85
C PHE A 210 -5.13 12.71 -11.36
N GLY A 211 -5.45 11.45 -11.10
CA GLY A 211 -5.69 10.93 -9.74
C GLY A 211 -7.13 11.14 -9.23
N ARG A 212 -7.96 11.97 -9.90
CA ARG A 212 -9.39 12.04 -9.61
C ARG A 212 -10.09 10.77 -10.10
N ILE A 213 -11.15 10.39 -9.39
CA ILE A 213 -11.87 9.15 -9.66
C ILE A 213 -12.58 9.21 -11.01
N ASP A 214 -12.44 8.14 -11.79
CA ASP A 214 -13.11 7.87 -13.05
C ASP A 214 -13.64 6.43 -13.08
N LYS A 215 -14.36 6.05 -14.13
CA LYS A 215 -14.95 4.71 -14.25
C LYS A 215 -13.92 3.58 -14.24
N VAL A 216 -12.75 3.79 -14.85
CA VAL A 216 -11.69 2.77 -14.89
C VAL A 216 -11.14 2.52 -13.49
N ILE A 217 -10.92 3.59 -12.71
CA ILE A 217 -10.52 3.50 -11.30
C ILE A 217 -11.60 2.79 -10.48
N ALA A 218 -12.88 3.18 -10.63
CA ALA A 218 -13.98 2.61 -9.86
C ALA A 218 -14.16 1.11 -10.10
N LYS A 219 -14.10 0.65 -11.37
CA LYS A 219 -14.14 -0.77 -11.72
C LYS A 219 -12.93 -1.53 -11.17
N SER A 220 -11.74 -0.95 -11.26
CA SER A 220 -10.51 -1.57 -10.74
C SER A 220 -10.53 -1.67 -9.20
N PHE A 221 -11.09 -0.70 -8.52
CA PHE A 221 -11.30 -0.75 -7.09
C PHE A 221 -12.36 -1.81 -6.72
N LYS A 222 -13.46 -1.92 -7.46
CA LYS A 222 -14.48 -2.97 -7.27
C LYS A 222 -13.88 -4.36 -7.37
N SER A 223 -12.97 -4.58 -8.33
CA SER A 223 -12.18 -5.81 -8.44
C SER A 223 -11.38 -6.06 -7.16
N ARG A 224 -10.65 -5.07 -6.65
CA ARG A 224 -9.88 -5.23 -5.40
C ARG A 224 -10.80 -5.60 -4.22
N VAL A 225 -11.92 -4.93 -4.06
CA VAL A 225 -12.91 -5.25 -3.00
C VAL A 225 -13.37 -6.69 -3.09
N SER A 226 -13.66 -7.19 -4.31
CA SER A 226 -14.14 -8.57 -4.53
C SER A 226 -13.09 -9.63 -4.20
N ILE A 227 -11.82 -9.37 -4.47
CA ILE A 227 -10.71 -10.26 -4.08
C ILE A 227 -10.62 -10.38 -2.55
N TYR A 228 -10.80 -9.28 -1.81
CA TYR A 228 -10.84 -9.33 -0.35
C TYR A 228 -12.07 -10.12 0.14
N TYR A 229 -13.24 -9.85 -0.43
CA TYR A 229 -14.50 -10.52 -0.09
C TYR A 229 -14.43 -12.04 -0.26
N ALA A 230 -13.73 -12.50 -1.31
CA ALA A 230 -13.55 -13.91 -1.61
C ALA A 230 -12.42 -14.58 -0.79
N SER A 231 -11.48 -13.80 -0.22
CA SER A 231 -10.28 -14.31 0.44
C SER A 231 -10.58 -15.00 1.78
N PRO A 232 -9.73 -15.94 2.25
CA PRO A 232 -9.92 -16.74 3.46
C PRO A 232 -10.27 -15.96 4.72
N MET A 233 -9.76 -14.73 4.88
CA MET A 233 -10.08 -13.89 6.05
C MET A 233 -11.58 -13.56 6.12
N PHE A 234 -12.26 -13.41 4.98
CA PHE A 234 -13.64 -12.92 4.87
C PHE A 234 -14.60 -13.98 4.29
N ASN A 235 -14.13 -15.19 4.00
CA ASN A 235 -14.92 -16.24 3.37
C ASN A 235 -14.76 -17.57 4.11
N GLY A 236 -15.67 -17.85 5.02
CA GLY A 236 -15.68 -19.10 5.79
C GLY A 236 -14.63 -19.16 6.89
N ASN A 237 -14.31 -18.03 7.55
CA ASN A 237 -13.30 -17.97 8.58
C ASN A 237 -13.80 -18.50 9.92
N THR A 238 -13.68 -19.80 10.13
CA THR A 238 -13.95 -20.47 11.40
C THR A 238 -12.75 -20.53 12.33
N GLU A 239 -11.55 -20.25 11.81
CA GLU A 239 -10.29 -20.44 12.55
C GLU A 239 -10.03 -19.33 13.57
N ILE A 240 -10.32 -18.06 13.20
CA ILE A 240 -10.00 -16.88 14.03
C ILE A 240 -11.24 -16.21 14.60
N PHE A 241 -12.33 -16.14 13.83
CA PHE A 241 -13.50 -15.33 14.16
C PHE A 241 -14.78 -16.11 14.49
N SER A 242 -14.66 -17.43 14.77
CA SER A 242 -15.84 -18.26 15.10
C SER A 242 -16.56 -17.85 16.38
N SER A 243 -15.89 -17.21 17.34
CA SER A 243 -16.49 -16.73 18.59
C SER A 243 -16.89 -15.26 18.54
N PHE A 244 -16.63 -14.56 17.42
CA PHE A 244 -16.90 -13.14 17.30
C PHE A 244 -18.32 -12.90 16.80
N THR A 245 -19.23 -12.63 17.74
CA THR A 245 -20.68 -12.45 17.49
C THR A 245 -21.16 -11.07 17.94
N ASN A 246 -22.27 -10.64 17.35
CA ASN A 246 -23.01 -9.48 17.83
C ASN A 246 -23.85 -9.84 19.10
N GLU A 247 -24.59 -8.88 19.63
CA GLU A 247 -25.44 -9.05 20.82
C GLU A 247 -26.58 -10.04 20.64
N ASN A 248 -27.00 -10.32 19.39
CA ASN A 248 -28.02 -11.29 19.04
C ASN A 248 -27.44 -12.72 18.87
N GLY A 249 -26.12 -12.90 19.00
CA GLY A 249 -25.44 -14.16 18.78
C GLY A 249 -25.14 -14.47 17.31
N GLU A 250 -25.33 -13.52 16.39
CA GLU A 250 -24.99 -13.68 14.98
C GLU A 250 -23.50 -13.45 14.78
N HIS A 251 -22.83 -14.32 13.99
CA HIS A 251 -21.42 -14.18 13.68
C HIS A 251 -21.17 -12.97 12.79
N TYR A 252 -20.24 -12.10 13.19
CA TYR A 252 -19.84 -10.96 12.37
C TYR A 252 -19.16 -11.35 11.05
N PHE A 253 -18.43 -12.47 11.03
CA PHE A 253 -17.80 -13.03 9.84
C PHE A 253 -18.56 -14.28 9.38
N ASN A 254 -18.75 -14.43 8.09
CA ASN A 254 -19.33 -15.63 7.51
C ASN A 254 -18.51 -16.87 7.89
N GLN A 255 -19.17 -17.87 8.45
CA GLN A 255 -18.57 -19.12 8.91
C GLN A 255 -18.60 -20.23 7.84
N ILE A 256 -19.31 -20.02 6.72
CA ILE A 256 -19.47 -20.99 5.64
C ILE A 256 -18.72 -20.47 4.42
N TYR A 257 -17.82 -21.32 3.87
CA TYR A 257 -17.15 -20.98 2.61
C TYR A 257 -18.17 -20.88 1.47
N ASP A 258 -18.09 -19.79 0.71
CA ASP A 258 -18.94 -19.50 -0.44
C ASP A 258 -18.07 -19.29 -1.70
N GLU A 259 -18.09 -20.29 -2.60
CA GLU A 259 -17.37 -20.25 -3.87
C GLU A 259 -17.86 -19.13 -4.80
N THR A 260 -19.10 -18.69 -4.66
CA THR A 260 -19.66 -17.63 -5.51
C THR A 260 -18.95 -16.31 -5.35
N LYS A 261 -18.33 -16.06 -4.21
CA LYS A 261 -17.50 -14.88 -3.97
C LYS A 261 -16.29 -14.82 -4.92
N TRP A 262 -15.68 -15.98 -5.24
CA TRP A 262 -14.60 -16.04 -6.22
C TRP A 262 -15.10 -15.84 -7.65
N ASN A 263 -16.31 -16.31 -7.98
CA ASN A 263 -16.91 -16.03 -9.28
C ASN A 263 -17.11 -14.53 -9.49
N LEU A 264 -17.63 -13.81 -8.48
CA LEU A 264 -17.73 -12.34 -8.51
C LEU A 264 -16.36 -11.68 -8.65
N ALA A 265 -15.34 -12.19 -7.95
CA ALA A 265 -13.98 -11.66 -8.05
C ALA A 265 -13.41 -11.81 -9.47
N ALA A 266 -13.60 -12.95 -10.13
CA ALA A 266 -13.19 -13.15 -11.52
C ALA A 266 -13.94 -12.24 -12.47
N GLU A 267 -15.27 -12.14 -12.34
CA GLU A 267 -16.13 -11.29 -13.17
C GLU A 267 -15.70 -9.81 -13.08
N TYR A 268 -15.67 -9.23 -11.89
CA TYR A 268 -15.33 -7.81 -11.70
C TYR A 268 -13.88 -7.50 -12.08
N THR A 269 -12.97 -8.48 -11.93
CA THR A 269 -11.58 -8.28 -12.34
C THR A 269 -11.44 -8.33 -13.87
N SER A 270 -12.16 -9.23 -14.55
CA SER A 270 -12.21 -9.27 -16.01
C SER A 270 -12.78 -7.97 -16.59
N GLU A 271 -13.88 -7.46 -16.03
CA GLU A 271 -14.47 -6.18 -16.44
C GLU A 271 -13.51 -5.00 -16.23
N ALA A 272 -12.77 -4.99 -15.13
CA ALA A 272 -11.77 -3.97 -14.84
C ALA A 272 -10.60 -4.01 -15.82
N ILE A 273 -10.07 -5.21 -16.12
CA ILE A 273 -9.03 -5.39 -17.14
C ILE A 273 -9.51 -4.90 -18.50
N GLN A 274 -10.73 -5.28 -18.91
CA GLN A 274 -11.27 -4.85 -20.20
C GLN A 274 -11.42 -3.32 -20.26
N ALA A 275 -11.94 -2.69 -19.18
CA ALA A 275 -12.03 -1.23 -19.11
C ALA A 275 -10.66 -0.55 -19.20
N CYS A 276 -9.62 -1.13 -18.60
CA CYS A 276 -8.25 -0.64 -18.73
C CYS A 276 -7.76 -0.71 -20.19
N LEU A 277 -7.93 -1.86 -20.86
CA LEU A 277 -7.49 -2.07 -22.24
C LEU A 277 -8.24 -1.16 -23.23
N ASP A 278 -9.55 -1.00 -23.07
CA ASP A 278 -10.39 -0.11 -23.90
C ASP A 278 -9.97 1.37 -23.77
N ASN A 279 -9.36 1.73 -22.63
CA ASN A 279 -8.83 3.07 -22.37
C ASN A 279 -7.31 3.18 -22.62
N GLY A 280 -6.71 2.22 -23.33
CA GLY A 280 -5.33 2.26 -23.79
C GLY A 280 -4.28 2.01 -22.71
N LEU A 281 -4.68 1.47 -21.54
CA LEU A 281 -3.70 1.04 -20.55
C LEU A 281 -3.04 -0.28 -20.97
N SER A 282 -1.76 -0.43 -20.62
CA SER A 282 -0.97 -1.63 -20.92
C SER A 282 0.10 -1.79 -19.84
N LEU A 283 0.67 -2.99 -19.72
CA LEU A 283 1.85 -3.16 -18.89
C LEU A 283 2.97 -2.24 -19.35
N TYR A 284 3.65 -1.61 -18.41
CA TYR A 284 4.64 -0.57 -18.68
C TYR A 284 5.90 -1.14 -19.36
N GLU A 285 6.36 -0.43 -20.39
CA GLU A 285 7.65 -0.61 -21.06
C GLU A 285 8.35 0.76 -21.15
N TYR A 286 9.62 0.80 -20.81
CA TYR A 286 10.42 2.03 -20.86
C TYR A 286 10.72 2.43 -22.29
N ASN A 287 10.23 3.57 -22.72
CA ASN A 287 10.41 4.08 -24.09
C ASN A 287 11.67 4.91 -24.30
N GLY A 288 12.40 5.22 -23.21
CA GLY A 288 13.66 5.95 -23.29
C GLY A 288 14.81 5.05 -23.76
N GLN A 289 15.95 5.67 -24.02
CA GLN A 289 17.18 4.91 -24.27
C GLN A 289 17.90 4.69 -22.94
N PRO A 290 18.22 3.44 -22.55
CA PRO A 290 19.12 3.18 -21.44
C PRO A 290 20.41 3.98 -21.62
N ALA A 291 20.86 4.67 -20.58
CA ALA A 291 22.04 5.50 -20.68
C ALA A 291 23.27 4.66 -21.06
N ALA A 292 23.96 5.08 -22.10
CA ALA A 292 25.06 4.30 -22.67
C ALA A 292 26.19 4.00 -21.66
N TYR A 293 26.45 4.91 -20.73
CA TYR A 293 27.48 4.71 -19.72
C TYR A 293 27.13 3.67 -18.67
N ASP A 294 25.83 3.28 -18.55
CA ASP A 294 25.41 2.31 -17.56
C ASP A 294 26.00 0.92 -17.85
N TYR A 295 26.03 0.54 -19.12
CA TYR A 295 26.34 -0.85 -19.51
C TYR A 295 27.05 -0.98 -20.86
N THR A 296 27.87 0.03 -21.26
CA THR A 296 28.52 0.06 -22.58
C THR A 296 29.41 -1.13 -22.89
N SER A 297 29.92 -1.83 -21.87
CA SER A 297 30.74 -3.03 -22.02
C SER A 297 29.95 -4.32 -22.05
N TYR A 298 28.64 -4.25 -21.93
CA TYR A 298 27.76 -5.40 -21.75
C TYR A 298 26.97 -5.70 -23.02
N SER A 299 26.73 -6.96 -23.28
CA SER A 299 26.18 -7.43 -24.55
C SER A 299 24.68 -7.76 -24.51
N ASN A 300 24.07 -7.90 -23.32
CA ASN A 300 22.68 -8.30 -23.18
C ASN A 300 21.76 -7.09 -23.08
N SER A 301 21.45 -6.49 -24.21
CA SER A 301 20.55 -5.33 -24.28
C SER A 301 19.13 -5.63 -23.80
N ASN A 302 18.65 -6.88 -23.95
CA ASN A 302 17.31 -7.26 -23.47
C ASN A 302 17.23 -7.27 -21.94
N PHE A 303 18.24 -7.81 -21.24
CA PHE A 303 18.30 -7.77 -19.78
C PHE A 303 18.33 -6.32 -19.27
N ILE A 304 19.15 -5.47 -19.88
CA ILE A 304 19.25 -4.05 -19.53
C ILE A 304 17.91 -3.33 -19.77
N GLN A 305 17.25 -3.57 -20.92
CA GLN A 305 15.93 -3.01 -21.19
C GLN A 305 14.93 -3.40 -20.09
N LYS A 306 14.90 -4.67 -19.67
CA LYS A 306 14.03 -5.13 -18.58
C LYS A 306 14.35 -4.47 -17.24
N LEU A 307 15.62 -4.20 -16.94
CA LEU A 307 15.96 -3.42 -15.74
C LEU A 307 15.37 -2.00 -15.79
N TYR A 308 15.36 -1.34 -16.96
CA TYR A 308 14.76 -0.02 -17.12
C TYR A 308 13.22 -0.09 -17.05
N ASP A 309 12.58 -1.04 -17.74
CA ASP A 309 11.14 -1.26 -17.66
C ASP A 309 10.69 -1.33 -16.18
N LEU A 310 11.40 -2.14 -15.39
CA LEU A 310 11.08 -2.39 -13.99
C LEU A 310 11.52 -1.25 -13.06
N ARG A 311 12.60 -0.55 -13.38
CA ARG A 311 13.14 0.54 -12.56
C ARG A 311 12.29 1.80 -12.66
N TYR A 312 11.64 2.06 -13.80
CA TYR A 312 10.81 3.22 -14.04
C TYR A 312 9.30 2.97 -13.90
N LEU A 313 8.88 1.71 -13.78
CA LEU A 313 7.49 1.25 -13.68
C LEU A 313 6.58 2.09 -12.77
N ILE A 314 7.04 2.43 -11.57
CA ILE A 314 6.24 3.21 -10.61
C ILE A 314 6.63 4.69 -10.56
N ARG A 315 7.69 5.09 -11.24
CA ARG A 315 8.30 6.43 -11.15
C ARG A 315 8.05 7.31 -12.36
N ASP A 316 7.82 6.72 -13.53
CA ASP A 316 7.33 7.48 -14.66
C ASP A 316 5.90 7.95 -14.37
N LYS A 317 5.75 9.28 -14.34
CA LYS A 317 4.49 9.91 -13.95
C LYS A 317 3.38 9.52 -14.91
N TRP A 318 2.27 9.02 -14.37
CA TRP A 318 1.04 8.73 -15.11
C TRP A 318 1.25 7.85 -16.34
N ASN A 319 2.11 6.83 -16.18
CA ASN A 319 2.46 5.90 -17.25
C ASN A 319 1.29 4.97 -17.64
N SER A 320 1.50 4.18 -18.70
CA SER A 320 0.48 3.30 -19.29
C SER A 320 -0.07 2.20 -18.36
N GLU A 321 0.62 1.87 -17.28
CA GLU A 321 0.20 0.81 -16.35
C GLU A 321 -0.54 1.37 -15.13
N LEU A 322 -0.36 2.66 -14.81
CA LEU A 322 -0.93 3.29 -13.64
C LEU A 322 -2.43 3.56 -13.84
N ILE A 323 -3.27 2.84 -13.12
CA ILE A 323 -4.72 3.00 -13.12
C ILE A 323 -5.11 4.15 -12.18
N TRP A 324 -4.67 4.08 -10.92
CA TRP A 324 -4.96 5.07 -9.89
C TRP A 324 -3.68 5.41 -9.12
N GLY A 325 -3.26 6.65 -9.24
CA GLY A 325 -2.14 7.22 -8.48
C GLY A 325 -2.64 8.20 -7.42
N ASN A 326 -1.93 8.28 -6.29
CA ASN A 326 -2.21 9.34 -5.32
C ASN A 326 -1.88 10.70 -5.97
N SER A 327 -2.89 11.56 -6.05
CA SER A 327 -2.77 12.90 -6.66
C SER A 327 -2.04 13.91 -5.79
N LYS A 328 -1.87 13.63 -4.49
CA LYS A 328 -0.87 14.37 -3.71
C LYS A 328 0.47 13.99 -4.31
N PRO A 329 1.21 14.90 -4.95
CA PRO A 329 2.55 14.55 -5.39
C PRO A 329 3.29 13.99 -4.17
N VAL A 330 4.03 12.91 -4.37
CA VAL A 330 5.09 12.54 -3.45
C VAL A 330 5.97 13.77 -3.45
N GLY A 331 5.61 14.73 -2.61
CA GLY A 331 6.24 16.02 -2.51
C GLY A 331 7.65 15.87 -2.02
N SER A 332 8.42 16.93 -2.04
CA SER A 332 9.81 16.95 -1.58
C SER A 332 10.02 16.25 -0.23
N ASN A 333 9.00 16.21 0.63
CA ASN A 333 9.07 15.50 1.91
C ASN A 333 8.90 13.98 1.80
N ASP A 334 8.18 13.47 0.81
CA ASP A 334 7.84 12.04 0.70
C ASP A 334 8.94 11.29 -0.05
N GLU A 335 9.46 11.83 -1.11
CA GLU A 335 10.64 11.28 -1.78
C GLU A 335 11.86 11.35 -0.83
N TRP A 336 11.95 12.36 0.02
CA TRP A 336 12.96 12.41 1.06
C TRP A 336 12.90 11.19 2.00
N TRP A 337 11.69 10.76 2.41
CA TRP A 337 11.50 9.54 3.20
C TRP A 337 11.87 8.29 2.41
N ASN A 338 11.55 8.23 1.12
CA ASN A 338 11.89 7.10 0.27
C ASN A 338 13.41 6.97 0.06
N LEU A 339 14.13 8.08 -0.04
CA LEU A 339 15.59 8.09 -0.11
C LEU A 339 16.28 7.43 1.08
N GLN A 340 15.62 7.38 2.25
CA GLN A 340 16.18 6.74 3.45
C GLN A 340 16.32 5.22 3.31
N ALA A 341 15.68 4.62 2.32
CA ALA A 341 15.88 3.20 1.96
C ALA A 341 16.95 2.99 0.87
N GLY A 342 17.38 4.04 0.21
CA GLY A 342 18.41 4.01 -0.81
C GLY A 342 19.80 3.73 -0.25
N ALA A 343 20.73 3.33 -1.11
CA ALA A 343 22.13 3.30 -0.76
C ALA A 343 22.66 4.74 -0.64
N LEU A 344 23.54 4.95 0.33
CA LEU A 344 24.25 6.22 0.46
C LEU A 344 25.14 6.43 -0.77
N MET A 345 24.76 7.36 -1.63
CA MET A 345 25.52 7.72 -2.83
C MET A 345 26.31 8.98 -2.51
N LYS A 346 27.51 8.76 -1.95
CA LYS A 346 28.39 9.82 -1.49
C LYS A 346 29.79 9.61 -2.04
N ASP A 347 30.35 10.64 -2.63
CA ASP A 347 31.80 10.72 -2.78
C ASP A 347 32.44 10.68 -1.38
N PRO A 348 33.36 9.75 -1.09
CA PRO A 348 34.03 9.69 0.22
C PRO A 348 34.70 11.00 0.65
N SER A 349 35.04 11.86 -0.32
CA SER A 349 35.61 13.20 -0.08
C SER A 349 34.58 14.27 0.25
N ALA A 350 33.28 14.04 -0.01
CA ALA A 350 32.23 14.99 0.28
C ALA A 350 31.94 15.07 1.78
N SER A 351 31.83 16.28 2.31
CA SER A 351 31.70 16.53 3.76
C SER A 351 30.32 16.21 4.33
N ARG A 352 29.27 16.13 3.48
CA ARG A 352 27.89 15.96 3.94
C ARG A 352 26.98 15.37 2.85
N VAL A 353 26.05 14.48 3.27
CA VAL A 353 24.90 14.04 2.49
C VAL A 353 23.66 14.48 3.24
N GLU A 354 22.77 15.23 2.63
CA GLU A 354 21.63 15.82 3.32
C GLU A 354 20.38 14.96 3.35
N ALA A 355 20.22 13.98 2.45
CA ALA A 355 18.94 13.28 2.30
C ALA A 355 19.00 11.76 2.11
N ALA A 356 20.11 11.08 2.10
CA ALA A 356 20.16 9.61 1.97
C ALA A 356 20.83 8.99 3.20
N TRP A 357 20.07 8.79 4.28
CA TRP A 357 20.61 8.39 5.58
C TRP A 357 20.60 6.89 5.84
N GLN A 358 20.10 6.08 4.91
CA GLN A 358 20.14 4.61 5.02
C GLN A 358 19.34 4.05 6.22
N TRP A 359 18.20 4.62 6.55
CA TRP A 359 17.44 4.26 7.76
C TRP A 359 16.57 3.01 7.61
N VAL A 360 16.26 2.62 6.38
CA VAL A 360 15.35 1.51 6.09
C VAL A 360 15.98 0.57 5.08
N ALA A 361 15.94 -0.71 5.36
CA ALA A 361 16.56 -1.73 4.52
C ALA A 361 15.60 -2.88 4.18
N PRO A 362 15.61 -3.40 2.94
CA PRO A 362 14.96 -4.66 2.61
C PRO A 362 15.46 -5.79 3.51
N THR A 363 14.55 -6.66 3.95
CA THR A 363 14.94 -7.83 4.74
C THR A 363 15.66 -8.86 3.87
N MET A 364 16.49 -9.72 4.46
CA MET A 364 17.12 -10.83 3.74
C MET A 364 16.07 -11.79 3.17
N ARG A 365 14.91 -11.95 3.85
CA ARG A 365 13.76 -12.71 3.33
C ARG A 365 13.28 -12.18 2.00
N MET A 366 13.23 -10.84 1.82
CA MET A 366 12.87 -10.26 0.53
C MET A 366 13.91 -10.57 -0.55
N ALA A 367 15.20 -10.54 -0.23
CA ALA A 367 16.22 -10.96 -1.19
C ALA A 367 16.08 -12.45 -1.58
N GLU A 368 15.67 -13.32 -0.65
CA GLU A 368 15.41 -14.74 -0.91
C GLU A 368 14.11 -14.98 -1.71
N LEU A 369 13.09 -14.10 -1.57
CA LEU A 369 11.77 -14.26 -2.20
C LEU A 369 11.82 -14.21 -3.72
N TYR A 370 12.63 -13.30 -4.30
CA TYR A 370 12.74 -13.15 -5.74
C TYR A 370 13.16 -14.44 -6.42
N TYR A 371 12.73 -14.65 -7.66
CA TYR A 371 13.08 -15.81 -8.45
C TYR A 371 14.56 -15.80 -8.89
N THR A 372 15.03 -16.95 -9.31
CA THR A 372 16.23 -17.08 -10.11
C THR A 372 16.00 -16.53 -11.52
N LYS A 373 17.04 -16.39 -12.32
CA LYS A 373 16.95 -16.03 -13.75
C LYS A 373 16.08 -17.01 -14.57
N ASN A 374 15.87 -18.22 -14.04
CA ASN A 374 15.02 -19.22 -14.65
C ASN A 374 13.53 -19.06 -14.26
N GLY A 375 13.18 -18.03 -13.47
CA GLY A 375 11.80 -17.76 -13.07
C GLY A 375 11.22 -18.74 -12.06
N LEU A 376 12.07 -19.40 -11.28
CA LEU A 376 11.71 -20.33 -10.18
C LEU A 376 12.16 -19.78 -8.83
N PRO A 377 11.50 -20.15 -7.72
CA PRO A 377 12.01 -19.91 -6.38
C PRO A 377 13.43 -20.48 -6.22
N ILE A 378 14.25 -19.82 -5.39
CA ILE A 378 15.67 -20.22 -5.24
C ILE A 378 15.87 -21.64 -4.67
N ASP A 379 14.91 -22.17 -3.96
CA ASP A 379 14.90 -23.54 -3.38
C ASP A 379 14.24 -24.58 -4.30
N GLU A 380 13.54 -24.12 -5.34
CA GLU A 380 12.92 -24.97 -6.37
C GLU A 380 13.76 -25.08 -7.65
N ASP A 381 14.66 -24.15 -7.90
CA ASP A 381 15.56 -24.19 -9.06
C ASP A 381 16.77 -25.07 -8.77
N ILE A 382 16.82 -26.26 -9.41
CA ILE A 382 17.95 -27.21 -9.22
C ILE A 382 19.28 -26.70 -9.77
N GLN A 383 19.27 -25.67 -10.60
CA GLN A 383 20.49 -25.03 -11.12
C GLN A 383 21.03 -23.96 -10.17
N PHE A 384 20.24 -23.55 -9.17
CA PHE A 384 20.67 -22.57 -8.18
C PHE A 384 21.32 -23.25 -6.96
N ASN A 385 22.49 -22.77 -6.55
CA ASN A 385 23.20 -23.34 -5.40
C ASN A 385 22.59 -22.87 -4.06
N PHE A 386 21.36 -23.30 -3.78
CA PHE A 386 20.58 -22.89 -2.62
C PHE A 386 21.27 -23.15 -1.29
N ASN A 387 21.90 -24.32 -1.13
CA ASN A 387 22.51 -24.72 0.15
C ASN A 387 23.70 -23.83 0.53
N ASN A 388 24.42 -23.30 -0.45
CA ASN A 388 25.55 -22.43 -0.24
C ASN A 388 25.26 -20.95 -0.57
N ARG A 389 23.97 -20.54 -0.58
CA ARG A 389 23.57 -19.19 -1.04
C ARG A 389 24.20 -18.04 -0.25
N TYR A 390 24.59 -18.28 0.99
CA TYR A 390 25.26 -17.28 1.85
C TYR A 390 26.77 -17.24 1.68
N SER A 391 27.36 -18.23 1.00
CA SER A 391 28.78 -18.21 0.66
C SER A 391 29.06 -17.22 -0.45
N THR A 392 30.31 -16.70 -0.51
CA THR A 392 30.73 -15.78 -1.56
C THR A 392 31.31 -16.52 -2.78
N THR A 393 31.16 -15.88 -3.94
CA THR A 393 31.76 -16.33 -5.20
C THR A 393 32.23 -15.14 -6.03
N TYR A 394 33.15 -15.37 -6.97
CA TYR A 394 33.56 -14.35 -7.91
C TYR A 394 32.50 -14.13 -9.00
N VAL A 395 32.22 -12.87 -9.29
CA VAL A 395 31.37 -12.47 -10.41
C VAL A 395 32.07 -12.76 -11.74
N GLY A 396 31.51 -13.71 -12.49
CA GLY A 396 32.03 -14.11 -13.79
C GLY A 396 31.67 -13.15 -14.92
N SER A 397 32.18 -13.41 -16.13
CA SER A 397 31.89 -12.61 -17.32
C SER A 397 30.44 -12.70 -17.77
N ASN A 398 29.76 -13.81 -17.47
CA ASN A 398 28.33 -14.03 -17.77
C ASN A 398 27.37 -13.39 -16.75
N GLN A 399 27.93 -12.76 -15.71
CA GLN A 399 27.18 -12.10 -14.63
C GLN A 399 27.53 -10.61 -14.50
N MET A 400 28.27 -10.06 -15.46
CA MET A 400 28.79 -8.68 -15.39
C MET A 400 27.70 -7.61 -15.53
N GLU A 401 26.49 -7.97 -15.95
CA GLU A 401 25.30 -7.10 -15.94
C GLU A 401 24.58 -7.13 -14.58
N GLU A 402 24.80 -8.17 -13.80
CA GLU A 402 24.20 -8.39 -12.49
C GLU A 402 25.02 -7.70 -11.38
N ALA A 403 26.35 -7.82 -11.44
CA ALA A 403 27.27 -7.34 -10.42
C ALA A 403 28.67 -7.02 -11.00
N GLN A 404 29.52 -6.41 -10.19
CA GLN A 404 30.86 -5.95 -10.58
C GLN A 404 31.81 -7.13 -10.90
N ARG A 405 32.14 -7.32 -12.17
CA ARG A 405 33.01 -8.40 -12.66
C ARG A 405 34.31 -8.48 -11.86
N GLY A 406 34.71 -9.69 -11.51
CA GLY A 406 35.96 -9.96 -10.77
C GLY A 406 35.89 -9.60 -9.27
N GLN A 407 34.81 -9.03 -8.80
CA GLN A 407 34.53 -8.85 -7.35
C GLN A 407 33.87 -10.09 -6.76
N GLN A 408 33.85 -10.20 -5.44
CA GLN A 408 33.16 -11.28 -4.75
C GLN A 408 31.92 -10.75 -4.05
N THR A 409 30.80 -11.46 -4.25
CA THR A 409 29.52 -11.22 -3.56
C THR A 409 28.90 -12.57 -3.16
N ALA A 410 27.82 -12.53 -2.38
CA ALA A 410 27.10 -13.75 -2.02
C ALA A 410 26.45 -14.42 -3.24
N ILE A 411 26.43 -15.76 -3.26
CA ILE A 411 25.74 -16.54 -4.30
C ILE A 411 24.26 -16.12 -4.38
N LEU A 412 23.64 -15.78 -3.24
CA LEU A 412 22.28 -15.26 -3.16
C LEU A 412 22.01 -14.06 -4.08
N ASN A 413 23.02 -13.27 -4.38
CA ASN A 413 22.90 -12.03 -5.17
C ASN A 413 23.05 -12.24 -6.68
N LEU A 414 23.35 -13.46 -7.14
CA LEU A 414 23.68 -13.75 -8.54
C LEU A 414 22.66 -14.70 -9.17
N ASN A 415 22.58 -14.67 -10.51
CA ASN A 415 21.66 -15.51 -11.28
C ASN A 415 20.20 -15.33 -10.86
N ARG A 416 19.81 -14.10 -10.57
CA ARG A 416 18.44 -13.73 -10.17
C ARG A 416 17.68 -13.10 -11.34
N GLU A 417 16.37 -13.02 -11.19
CA GLU A 417 15.49 -12.36 -12.16
C GLU A 417 15.71 -10.84 -12.25
N PRO A 418 15.30 -10.16 -13.34
CA PRO A 418 15.50 -8.72 -13.49
C PRO A 418 14.85 -7.87 -12.37
N ARG A 419 13.69 -8.29 -11.79
CA ARG A 419 13.05 -7.56 -10.68
C ARG A 419 13.93 -7.50 -9.43
N PHE A 420 14.72 -8.52 -9.16
CA PHE A 420 15.71 -8.48 -8.06
C PHE A 420 16.69 -7.33 -8.26
N TYR A 421 17.30 -7.25 -9.44
CA TYR A 421 18.32 -6.23 -9.74
C TYR A 421 17.75 -4.82 -9.90
N SER A 422 16.50 -4.68 -10.31
CA SER A 422 15.84 -3.37 -10.41
C SER A 422 15.35 -2.86 -9.04
N ASN A 423 15.06 -3.75 -8.09
CA ASN A 423 14.41 -3.41 -6.82
C ASN A 423 15.37 -3.37 -5.64
N ILE A 424 16.41 -4.20 -5.62
CA ILE A 424 17.33 -4.38 -4.49
C ILE A 424 18.78 -4.05 -4.88
N GLY A 425 19.44 -3.24 -4.05
CA GLY A 425 20.88 -3.03 -4.12
C GLY A 425 21.59 -3.87 -3.07
N PHE A 426 22.77 -4.39 -3.42
CA PHE A 426 23.57 -5.29 -2.58
C PHE A 426 25.06 -5.06 -2.78
N ASP A 427 25.90 -5.52 -1.86
CA ASP A 427 27.35 -5.33 -1.95
C ASP A 427 27.92 -5.92 -3.24
N ARG A 428 28.70 -5.11 -3.96
CA ARG A 428 29.27 -5.37 -5.30
C ARG A 428 28.25 -5.37 -6.45
N GLY A 429 26.98 -5.04 -6.18
CA GLY A 429 25.98 -4.77 -7.22
C GLY A 429 26.09 -3.37 -7.79
N PHE A 430 25.10 -3.01 -8.61
CA PHE A 430 24.95 -1.69 -9.21
C PHE A 430 23.75 -0.94 -8.66
N TYR A 431 23.87 0.37 -8.58
CA TYR A 431 22.77 1.26 -8.21
C TYR A 431 22.81 2.50 -9.12
N ARG A 432 21.76 2.68 -9.93
CA ARG A 432 21.58 3.91 -10.68
C ARG A 432 20.87 4.95 -9.82
N GLY A 433 21.46 6.10 -9.70
CA GLY A 433 20.92 7.24 -8.99
C GLY A 433 21.81 8.48 -9.14
N TRP A 434 21.26 9.67 -8.99
CA TRP A 434 21.95 10.95 -9.12
C TRP A 434 22.66 11.13 -10.47
N GLY A 435 22.04 10.64 -11.55
CA GLY A 435 22.63 10.70 -12.89
C GLY A 435 23.81 9.74 -13.16
N GLU A 436 24.16 8.91 -12.17
CA GLU A 436 25.36 8.06 -12.17
C GLU A 436 25.01 6.59 -12.01
N LEU A 437 25.93 5.70 -12.44
CA LEU A 437 25.91 4.28 -12.10
C LEU A 437 26.91 4.00 -10.98
N TRP A 438 26.40 3.87 -9.78
CA TRP A 438 27.19 3.58 -8.59
C TRP A 438 27.54 2.10 -8.50
N ARG A 439 28.81 1.82 -8.21
CA ARG A 439 29.31 0.49 -7.85
C ARG A 439 29.26 0.35 -6.35
N LEU A 440 28.24 -0.37 -5.86
CA LEU A 440 27.99 -0.49 -4.42
C LEU A 440 29.14 -1.20 -3.70
N ARG A 441 29.53 -0.65 -2.55
CA ARG A 441 30.54 -1.14 -1.62
C ARG A 441 30.00 -0.97 -0.21
N MET A 442 29.41 -2.04 0.34
CA MET A 442 28.53 -1.95 1.52
C MET A 442 29.16 -2.51 2.80
N LYS A 443 30.42 -2.94 2.78
CA LYS A 443 31.11 -3.35 4.00
C LYS A 443 31.44 -2.11 4.85
N LYS A 444 31.60 -2.31 6.15
CA LYS A 444 31.94 -1.25 7.10
C LYS A 444 33.18 -0.46 6.64
N GLY A 445 33.06 0.87 6.65
CA GLY A 445 34.10 1.78 6.22
C GLY A 445 34.24 1.96 4.70
N GLU A 446 33.50 1.20 3.89
CA GLU A 446 33.39 1.44 2.45
C GLU A 446 32.36 2.53 2.13
N SER A 447 32.31 3.03 0.89
CA SER A 447 31.53 4.20 0.45
C SER A 447 30.04 4.14 0.79
N HIS A 448 29.43 2.94 0.79
CA HIS A 448 27.99 2.73 1.00
C HIS A 448 27.72 1.88 2.26
N GLY A 449 28.77 1.55 3.00
CA GLY A 449 28.70 0.75 4.22
C GLY A 449 28.48 1.59 5.46
N ARG A 450 28.34 0.91 6.60
CA ARG A 450 28.21 1.55 7.89
C ARG A 450 29.43 2.39 8.24
N ILE A 451 29.20 3.68 8.53
CA ILE A 451 30.23 4.58 9.06
C ILE A 451 30.36 4.31 10.56
N ALA A 452 31.59 4.29 11.07
CA ALA A 452 31.85 4.08 12.49
C ALA A 452 31.08 5.11 13.35
N ASN A 453 30.44 4.64 14.39
CA ASN A 453 29.64 5.45 15.34
C ASN A 453 28.43 6.18 14.71
N SER A 454 28.01 5.82 13.49
CA SER A 454 26.77 6.34 12.91
C SER A 454 25.59 5.44 13.29
N SER A 455 24.43 6.06 13.60
CA SER A 455 23.14 5.39 13.68
C SER A 455 22.52 5.17 12.28
N ASP A 456 23.08 5.80 11.25
CA ASP A 456 22.58 5.81 9.88
C ASP A 456 23.26 4.70 9.08
N TYR A 457 22.55 3.59 8.86
CA TYR A 457 23.05 2.46 8.10
C TYR A 457 21.95 1.49 7.70
N LEU A 458 22.14 0.80 6.58
CA LEU A 458 21.26 -0.27 6.11
C LEU A 458 21.51 -1.53 6.93
N THR A 459 20.64 -1.77 7.92
CA THR A 459 20.85 -2.80 8.95
C THR A 459 20.95 -4.23 8.42
N THR A 460 20.47 -4.50 7.21
CA THR A 460 20.53 -5.83 6.58
C THR A 460 21.65 -5.99 5.57
N GLY A 461 22.35 -4.90 5.20
CA GLY A 461 23.32 -4.90 4.10
C GLY A 461 22.68 -4.95 2.70
N TYR A 462 21.38 -4.67 2.60
CA TYR A 462 20.65 -4.46 1.35
C TYR A 462 20.09 -3.04 1.30
N SER A 463 19.99 -2.46 0.11
CA SER A 463 19.31 -1.18 -0.13
C SER A 463 18.12 -1.35 -1.05
N LEU A 464 17.13 -0.47 -0.93
CA LEU A 464 15.96 -0.47 -1.80
C LEU A 464 16.16 0.47 -2.97
N LYS A 465 15.78 0.04 -4.16
CA LYS A 465 15.82 0.84 -5.38
C LYS A 465 14.43 1.17 -5.91
N LYS A 466 13.48 0.24 -5.80
CA LYS A 466 12.17 0.29 -6.48
C LYS A 466 11.42 1.61 -6.30
N ILE A 467 11.37 2.13 -5.10
CA ILE A 467 10.62 3.35 -4.76
C ILE A 467 11.48 4.63 -4.71
N VAL A 468 12.80 4.50 -4.87
CA VAL A 468 13.71 5.65 -4.89
C VAL A 468 13.86 6.13 -6.32
N HIS A 469 13.47 7.37 -6.61
CA HIS A 469 13.59 7.91 -7.97
C HIS A 469 15.06 8.01 -8.38
N PRO A 470 15.48 7.46 -9.55
CA PRO A 470 16.89 7.44 -9.94
C PRO A 470 17.47 8.83 -10.19
N ASP A 471 16.65 9.82 -10.51
CA ASP A 471 17.07 11.19 -10.79
C ASP A 471 16.92 12.11 -9.55
N SER A 472 16.46 11.57 -8.41
CA SER A 472 16.47 12.31 -7.14
C SER A 472 17.89 12.38 -6.60
N GLU A 473 18.36 13.60 -6.29
CA GLU A 473 19.67 13.82 -5.70
C GLU A 473 19.54 14.06 -4.19
N GLY A 474 20.27 13.29 -3.39
CA GLY A 474 20.18 13.34 -1.94
C GLY A 474 21.03 14.43 -1.28
N ASP A 475 21.72 15.26 -2.06
CA ASP A 475 22.52 16.38 -1.55
C ASP A 475 21.70 17.65 -1.29
N SER A 476 20.48 17.73 -1.84
CA SER A 476 19.60 18.88 -1.72
C SER A 476 18.12 18.50 -1.84
N TYR A 477 17.28 19.03 -0.94
CA TYR A 477 15.83 18.88 -1.05
C TYR A 477 15.24 19.42 -2.35
N GLY A 478 15.89 20.39 -2.99
CA GLY A 478 15.42 20.99 -4.24
C GLY A 478 15.61 20.12 -5.48
N LYS A 479 16.28 18.97 -5.33
CA LYS A 479 16.59 18.05 -6.43
C LYS A 479 15.85 16.72 -6.33
N LEU A 480 14.84 16.64 -5.50
CA LEU A 480 13.98 15.47 -5.38
C LEU A 480 12.96 15.44 -6.51
N VAL A 481 12.77 14.29 -7.13
CA VAL A 481 11.82 14.11 -8.23
C VAL A 481 10.56 13.43 -7.72
N ASP A 482 9.46 14.15 -7.76
CA ASP A 482 8.15 13.67 -7.36
C ASP A 482 7.56 12.69 -8.38
N TYR A 483 6.79 11.73 -7.90
CA TYR A 483 5.97 10.84 -8.73
C TYR A 483 4.67 10.47 -7.99
N PRO A 484 3.56 10.14 -8.71
CA PRO A 484 2.35 9.68 -8.06
C PRO A 484 2.56 8.27 -7.48
N TRP A 485 2.26 8.09 -6.20
CA TRP A 485 2.32 6.75 -5.59
C TRP A 485 1.24 5.86 -6.19
N PRO A 486 1.57 4.65 -6.69
CA PRO A 486 0.59 3.78 -7.30
C PRO A 486 -0.36 3.21 -6.24
N LEU A 487 -1.64 3.50 -6.37
CA LEU A 487 -2.70 2.88 -5.57
C LEU A 487 -3.22 1.62 -6.25
N ILE A 488 -3.42 1.65 -7.58
CA ILE A 488 -3.80 0.50 -8.40
C ILE A 488 -3.04 0.58 -9.72
N ARG A 489 -2.47 -0.54 -10.16
CA ARG A 489 -1.85 -0.70 -11.46
C ARG A 489 -2.27 -2.01 -12.14
N LEU A 490 -2.17 -2.07 -13.46
CA LEU A 490 -2.75 -3.15 -14.27
C LEU A 490 -2.21 -4.55 -13.93
N ALA A 491 -0.92 -4.68 -13.54
CA ALA A 491 -0.37 -5.96 -13.12
C ALA A 491 -1.07 -6.55 -11.90
N GLU A 492 -1.58 -5.71 -10.98
CA GLU A 492 -2.38 -6.18 -9.86
C GLU A 492 -3.65 -6.90 -10.32
N LEU A 493 -4.33 -6.34 -11.33
CA LEU A 493 -5.55 -6.93 -11.87
C LEU A 493 -5.27 -8.28 -12.54
N TYR A 494 -4.20 -8.41 -13.32
CA TYR A 494 -3.84 -9.71 -13.93
C TYR A 494 -3.57 -10.78 -12.88
N LEU A 495 -2.85 -10.44 -11.81
CA LEU A 495 -2.55 -11.39 -10.74
C LEU A 495 -3.79 -11.71 -9.89
N SER A 496 -4.68 -10.74 -9.68
CA SER A 496 -5.97 -10.93 -9.02
C SER A 496 -6.89 -11.83 -9.83
N TYR A 497 -6.91 -11.67 -11.15
CA TYR A 497 -7.69 -12.51 -12.05
C TYR A 497 -7.20 -13.96 -12.04
N ALA A 498 -5.87 -14.15 -12.09
CA ALA A 498 -5.26 -15.47 -12.00
C ALA A 498 -5.60 -16.15 -10.65
N GLU A 499 -5.55 -15.40 -9.54
CA GLU A 499 -5.93 -15.90 -8.21
C GLU A 499 -7.39 -16.35 -8.19
N ALA A 500 -8.32 -15.51 -8.64
CA ALA A 500 -9.75 -15.83 -8.65
C ALA A 500 -10.07 -17.05 -9.51
N LEU A 501 -9.56 -17.11 -10.74
CA LEU A 501 -9.77 -18.24 -11.63
C LEU A 501 -9.21 -19.56 -11.08
N ASN A 502 -8.02 -19.51 -10.47
CA ASN A 502 -7.44 -20.71 -9.85
C ASN A 502 -8.29 -21.20 -8.67
N GLU A 503 -8.88 -20.32 -7.89
CA GLU A 503 -9.76 -20.71 -6.78
C GLU A 503 -11.10 -21.30 -7.25
N ILE A 504 -11.61 -20.93 -8.41
CA ILE A 504 -12.83 -21.47 -9.02
C ILE A 504 -12.57 -22.84 -9.64
N SER A 505 -11.64 -22.91 -10.60
CA SER A 505 -11.49 -24.06 -11.49
C SER A 505 -10.15 -24.79 -11.38
N GLY A 506 -9.18 -24.24 -10.62
CA GLY A 506 -7.81 -24.73 -10.60
C GLY A 506 -7.04 -24.31 -11.87
N PRO A 507 -5.94 -25.01 -12.19
CA PRO A 507 -5.08 -24.70 -13.32
C PRO A 507 -5.82 -24.71 -14.65
N SER A 508 -5.69 -23.64 -15.42
CA SER A 508 -6.22 -23.52 -16.78
C SER A 508 -5.30 -22.62 -17.62
N GLN A 509 -5.46 -22.68 -18.95
CA GLN A 509 -4.69 -21.82 -19.86
C GLN A 509 -4.95 -20.34 -19.57
N GLU A 510 -6.16 -19.97 -19.22
CA GLU A 510 -6.53 -18.59 -18.89
C GLU A 510 -5.81 -18.08 -17.64
N VAL A 511 -5.64 -18.92 -16.61
CA VAL A 511 -4.82 -18.60 -15.43
C VAL A 511 -3.36 -18.38 -15.84
N PHE A 512 -2.82 -19.28 -16.66
CA PHE A 512 -1.43 -19.16 -17.13
C PHE A 512 -1.23 -17.90 -17.96
N ASP A 513 -2.14 -17.58 -18.88
CA ASP A 513 -2.08 -16.38 -19.72
C ASP A 513 -2.06 -15.10 -18.90
N ALA A 514 -2.85 -15.03 -17.82
CA ALA A 514 -2.87 -13.86 -16.93
C ALA A 514 -1.53 -13.68 -16.20
N ILE A 515 -0.96 -14.75 -15.63
CA ILE A 515 0.34 -14.70 -14.94
C ILE A 515 1.46 -14.40 -15.94
N ASN A 516 1.42 -15.06 -17.11
CA ASN A 516 2.46 -14.97 -18.13
C ASN A 516 2.61 -13.57 -18.72
N LYS A 517 1.56 -12.73 -18.73
CA LYS A 517 1.68 -11.31 -19.08
C LYS A 517 2.66 -10.58 -18.16
N VAL A 518 2.54 -10.79 -16.85
CA VAL A 518 3.42 -10.18 -15.85
C VAL A 518 4.84 -10.75 -15.95
N ARG A 519 4.98 -12.07 -16.10
CA ARG A 519 6.27 -12.76 -16.24
C ARG A 519 7.02 -12.36 -17.51
N ALA A 520 6.33 -12.22 -18.63
CA ALA A 520 6.91 -11.74 -19.90
C ALA A 520 7.45 -10.32 -19.79
N ARG A 521 6.69 -9.39 -19.16
CA ARG A 521 7.16 -8.04 -18.88
C ARG A 521 8.40 -8.07 -17.97
N ALA A 522 8.42 -8.94 -16.96
CA ALA A 522 9.58 -9.11 -16.06
C ALA A 522 10.78 -9.79 -16.73
N GLY A 523 10.64 -10.35 -17.94
CA GLY A 523 11.71 -11.01 -18.69
C GLY A 523 12.10 -12.39 -18.14
N ILE A 524 11.13 -13.14 -17.60
CA ILE A 524 11.33 -14.50 -17.07
C ILE A 524 10.48 -15.51 -17.83
N PRO A 525 10.88 -16.81 -17.85
CA PRO A 525 10.16 -17.87 -18.58
C PRO A 525 8.70 -18.01 -18.18
N MET A 526 7.86 -18.49 -19.09
CA MET A 526 6.45 -18.76 -18.86
C MET A 526 6.26 -19.85 -17.81
N ILE A 527 5.15 -19.79 -17.08
CA ILE A 527 4.90 -20.67 -15.93
C ILE A 527 4.78 -22.14 -16.35
N ASP A 528 4.05 -22.41 -17.41
CA ASP A 528 3.80 -23.75 -17.97
C ASP A 528 5.07 -24.39 -18.55
N GLU A 529 5.96 -23.61 -19.13
CA GLU A 529 7.25 -24.07 -19.64
C GLU A 529 8.21 -24.46 -18.53
N ILE A 530 8.43 -23.56 -17.60
CA ILE A 530 9.51 -23.74 -16.62
C ILE A 530 9.15 -24.74 -15.52
N TRP A 531 7.91 -24.73 -15.03
CA TRP A 531 7.46 -25.66 -14.01
C TRP A 531 7.18 -27.08 -14.54
N SER A 532 7.08 -27.27 -15.85
CA SER A 532 7.01 -28.61 -16.47
C SER A 532 8.39 -29.23 -16.68
N ASN A 533 9.46 -28.46 -16.62
CA ASN A 533 10.79 -28.91 -17.02
C ASN A 533 11.59 -29.47 -15.83
N PRO A 534 11.82 -30.79 -15.76
CA PRO A 534 12.56 -31.42 -14.67
C PRO A 534 14.06 -31.09 -14.67
N SER A 535 14.58 -30.43 -15.71
CA SER A 535 15.97 -29.95 -15.74
C SER A 535 16.16 -28.63 -15.00
N PHE A 536 15.07 -27.99 -14.58
CA PHE A 536 15.07 -26.74 -13.82
C PHE A 536 14.28 -26.86 -12.53
N ALA A 537 13.04 -27.32 -12.57
CA ALA A 537 12.18 -27.40 -11.41
C ALA A 537 12.47 -28.66 -10.57
N LYS A 538 12.67 -28.47 -9.27
CA LYS A 538 12.80 -29.57 -8.29
C LYS A 538 11.48 -30.33 -8.12
N THR A 539 10.36 -29.63 -8.22
CA THR A 539 9.00 -30.16 -8.16
C THR A 539 8.27 -29.95 -9.49
N PRO A 540 8.64 -30.72 -10.56
CA PRO A 540 8.00 -30.57 -11.85
C PRO A 540 6.50 -30.85 -11.75
N GLY A 541 5.70 -30.01 -12.44
CA GLY A 541 4.24 -30.15 -12.41
C GLY A 541 3.56 -29.48 -11.22
N LYS A 542 4.25 -28.76 -10.34
CA LYS A 542 3.63 -28.03 -9.20
C LYS A 542 2.49 -27.12 -9.66
N HIS A 543 2.62 -26.48 -10.82
CA HIS A 543 1.62 -25.60 -11.42
C HIS A 543 0.34 -26.31 -11.89
N THR A 544 0.31 -27.65 -11.91
CA THR A 544 -0.84 -28.41 -12.40
C THR A 544 -1.85 -28.79 -11.31
N SER A 545 -1.62 -28.39 -10.06
CA SER A 545 -2.57 -28.52 -8.97
C SER A 545 -3.04 -27.14 -8.50
N ARG A 546 -4.28 -27.04 -8.00
CA ARG A 546 -4.85 -25.78 -7.47
C ARG A 546 -3.96 -25.20 -6.37
N ASP A 547 -3.56 -26.00 -5.40
CA ASP A 547 -2.75 -25.55 -4.28
C ASP A 547 -1.33 -25.13 -4.71
N GLY A 548 -0.69 -25.93 -5.56
CA GLY A 548 0.62 -25.59 -6.09
C GLY A 548 0.61 -24.32 -6.94
N LEU A 549 -0.42 -24.14 -7.75
CA LEU A 549 -0.59 -22.92 -8.55
C LEU A 549 -0.93 -21.71 -7.68
N ARG A 550 -1.74 -21.87 -6.62
CA ARG A 550 -2.00 -20.82 -5.62
C ARG A 550 -0.70 -20.31 -4.99
N GLU A 551 0.18 -21.22 -4.57
CA GLU A 551 1.48 -20.82 -4.02
C GLU A 551 2.32 -20.03 -5.02
N ILE A 552 2.32 -20.43 -6.29
CA ILE A 552 3.05 -19.74 -7.36
C ILE A 552 2.43 -18.36 -7.61
N ILE A 553 1.10 -18.24 -7.70
CA ILE A 553 0.39 -16.96 -7.89
C ILE A 553 0.69 -16.01 -6.71
N HIS A 554 0.61 -16.52 -5.49
CA HIS A 554 0.89 -15.70 -4.30
C HIS A 554 2.34 -15.20 -4.30
N GLN A 555 3.33 -16.04 -4.65
CA GLN A 555 4.72 -15.61 -4.74
C GLN A 555 4.94 -14.63 -5.89
N GLU A 556 4.37 -14.86 -7.06
CA GLU A 556 4.43 -13.92 -8.19
C GLU A 556 3.88 -12.53 -7.78
N ARG A 557 2.71 -12.52 -7.11
CA ARG A 557 2.10 -11.29 -6.58
C ARG A 557 2.99 -10.60 -5.54
N MET A 558 3.56 -11.33 -4.61
CA MET A 558 4.45 -10.80 -3.58
C MET A 558 5.73 -10.21 -4.18
N ILE A 559 6.26 -10.76 -5.28
CA ILE A 559 7.44 -10.24 -5.98
C ILE A 559 7.06 -9.02 -6.81
N GLU A 560 6.01 -9.12 -7.60
CA GLU A 560 5.60 -8.06 -8.53
C GLU A 560 5.21 -6.77 -7.78
N LEU A 561 4.41 -6.90 -6.73
CA LEU A 561 3.90 -5.78 -5.93
C LEU A 561 4.77 -5.46 -4.69
N ALA A 562 5.99 -6.03 -4.61
CA ALA A 562 6.91 -5.80 -3.50
C ALA A 562 7.15 -4.30 -3.27
N PHE A 563 7.13 -3.89 -2.01
CA PHE A 563 7.38 -2.51 -1.53
C PHE A 563 6.34 -1.47 -1.96
N GLU A 564 5.18 -1.88 -2.47
CA GLU A 564 4.07 -1.00 -2.86
C GLU A 564 2.94 -0.96 -1.81
N GLY A 565 3.10 -1.65 -0.67
CA GLY A 565 2.13 -1.68 0.43
C GLY A 565 1.11 -2.81 0.36
N HIS A 566 1.16 -3.67 -0.65
CA HIS A 566 0.22 -4.79 -0.81
C HIS A 566 0.46 -5.93 0.18
N ARG A 567 1.72 -6.26 0.48
CA ARG A 567 2.11 -7.46 1.23
C ARG A 567 1.48 -7.55 2.62
N TYR A 568 1.38 -6.43 3.36
CA TYR A 568 0.74 -6.39 4.67
C TYR A 568 -0.70 -6.88 4.61
N TYR A 569 -1.43 -6.46 3.61
CA TYR A 569 -2.84 -6.80 3.40
C TYR A 569 -3.02 -8.18 2.79
N ASP A 570 -2.23 -8.55 1.80
CA ASP A 570 -2.30 -9.87 1.13
C ASP A 570 -2.05 -11.01 2.13
N LEU A 571 -1.02 -10.90 2.97
CA LEU A 571 -0.74 -11.92 3.99
C LEU A 571 -1.85 -12.01 5.05
N ARG A 572 -2.54 -10.89 5.36
CA ARG A 572 -3.69 -10.90 6.27
C ARG A 572 -4.92 -11.55 5.60
N ARG A 573 -5.27 -11.16 4.39
CA ARG A 573 -6.44 -11.74 3.69
C ARG A 573 -6.26 -13.24 3.40
N TRP A 574 -5.03 -13.71 3.19
CA TRP A 574 -4.70 -15.13 3.03
C TRP A 574 -4.60 -15.90 4.36
N LEU A 575 -4.77 -15.24 5.50
CA LEU A 575 -4.56 -15.79 6.84
C LEU A 575 -3.14 -16.33 7.10
N LYS A 576 -2.13 -15.73 6.44
CA LYS A 576 -0.71 -16.10 6.55
C LYS A 576 0.13 -15.07 7.32
N ALA A 577 -0.46 -13.95 7.77
CA ALA A 577 0.31 -12.88 8.41
C ALA A 577 1.08 -13.35 9.65
N HIS A 578 0.51 -14.22 10.48
CA HIS A 578 1.16 -14.74 11.68
C HIS A 578 2.37 -15.64 11.37
N GLU A 579 2.43 -16.28 10.19
CA GLU A 579 3.58 -17.08 9.74
C GLU A 579 4.74 -16.20 9.26
N TYR A 580 4.43 -15.05 8.68
CA TYR A 580 5.42 -14.15 8.07
C TYR A 580 5.85 -13.01 8.99
N PHE A 581 4.92 -12.42 9.75
CA PHE A 581 5.20 -11.27 10.61
C PHE A 581 5.63 -11.65 12.04
N ASN A 582 5.65 -12.92 12.39
CA ASN A 582 6.15 -13.41 13.69
C ASN A 582 7.47 -14.16 13.50
N THR A 583 8.43 -13.55 12.81
CA THR A 583 9.68 -14.20 12.44
C THR A 583 10.89 -13.32 12.72
N PRO A 584 12.07 -13.95 12.98
CA PRO A 584 13.32 -13.20 13.08
C PRO A 584 13.69 -12.55 11.75
N VAL A 585 14.25 -11.35 11.84
CA VAL A 585 14.79 -10.60 10.71
C VAL A 585 16.29 -10.83 10.63
N PHE A 586 16.76 -11.27 9.45
CA PHE A 586 18.18 -11.52 9.21
C PHE A 586 18.75 -10.52 8.21
N GLY A 587 20.05 -10.30 8.29
CA GLY A 587 20.88 -9.51 7.40
C GLY A 587 22.32 -9.99 7.39
N TRP A 588 23.18 -9.30 6.64
CA TRP A 588 24.62 -9.46 6.69
C TRP A 588 25.22 -8.75 7.90
N SER A 589 26.41 -9.16 8.32
CA SER A 589 27.13 -8.53 9.45
C SER A 589 27.74 -7.19 9.01
N VAL A 590 26.90 -6.15 8.95
CA VAL A 590 27.26 -4.80 8.42
C VAL A 590 28.28 -4.06 9.30
N ASP A 591 28.59 -4.56 10.48
CA ASP A 591 29.62 -4.06 11.37
C ASP A 591 31.04 -4.53 11.02
N GLU A 592 31.16 -5.37 10.02
CA GLU A 592 32.41 -5.98 9.61
C GLU A 592 32.98 -5.37 8.32
N SER A 593 34.32 -5.17 8.29
CA SER A 593 35.07 -4.65 7.15
C SER A 593 35.60 -5.75 6.23
N GLU A 594 35.88 -6.91 6.79
CA GLU A 594 36.42 -8.03 6.05
C GLU A 594 35.30 -8.83 5.37
N ARG A 595 35.59 -9.37 4.17
CA ARG A 595 34.60 -10.09 3.37
C ARG A 595 33.98 -11.27 4.12
N ASP A 596 34.77 -12.13 4.69
CA ASP A 596 34.32 -13.41 5.27
C ASP A 596 33.52 -13.19 6.55
N SER A 597 33.80 -12.13 7.30
CA SER A 597 33.01 -11.73 8.46
C SER A 597 31.77 -10.93 8.08
N TYR A 598 31.83 -10.09 7.04
CA TYR A 598 30.67 -9.36 6.52
C TYR A 598 29.55 -10.29 6.00
N TYR A 599 29.92 -11.31 5.21
CA TYR A 599 28.94 -12.25 4.65
C TYR A 599 28.50 -13.36 5.64
N GLN A 600 28.46 -13.03 6.92
CA GLN A 600 27.80 -13.86 7.92
C GLN A 600 26.34 -13.44 8.08
N LYS A 601 25.41 -14.42 8.02
CA LYS A 601 23.99 -14.18 8.28
C LYS A 601 23.80 -13.98 9.79
N ILE A 602 23.36 -12.80 10.20
CA ILE A 602 23.12 -12.44 11.60
C ILE A 602 21.67 -12.05 11.85
N LEU A 603 21.22 -12.20 13.09
CA LEU A 603 19.94 -11.69 13.55
C LEU A 603 20.04 -10.18 13.73
N VAL A 604 19.17 -9.41 13.04
CA VAL A 604 19.14 -7.93 13.11
C VAL A 604 17.89 -7.39 13.76
N GLY A 605 16.85 -8.20 13.92
CA GLY A 605 15.60 -7.80 14.57
C GLY A 605 14.61 -8.94 14.75
N GLN A 606 13.56 -8.67 15.50
CA GLN A 606 12.43 -9.59 15.72
C GLN A 606 11.14 -8.84 15.44
N ARG A 607 10.17 -9.54 14.86
CA ARG A 607 8.80 -9.08 14.63
C ARG A 607 7.83 -9.84 15.52
N THR A 608 6.70 -9.25 15.81
CA THR A 608 5.65 -9.87 16.61
C THR A 608 4.29 -9.66 15.95
N PHE A 609 3.55 -10.75 15.77
CA PHE A 609 2.17 -10.74 15.29
C PHE A 609 1.42 -11.89 16.00
N LEU A 610 0.43 -11.53 16.80
CA LEU A 610 -0.38 -12.49 17.53
C LEU A 610 -1.57 -12.92 16.68
N LYS A 611 -1.65 -14.22 16.35
CA LYS A 611 -2.65 -14.78 15.44
C LYS A 611 -4.08 -14.48 15.87
N GLU A 612 -4.38 -14.59 17.14
CA GLU A 612 -5.73 -14.45 17.69
C GLU A 612 -6.15 -12.99 17.84
N ARG A 613 -5.23 -12.01 17.65
CA ARG A 613 -5.42 -10.60 17.93
C ARG A 613 -5.19 -9.69 16.71
N ASP A 614 -4.03 -9.80 16.06
CA ASP A 614 -3.48 -8.73 15.21
C ASP A 614 -4.05 -8.72 13.78
N TYR A 615 -4.93 -9.66 13.44
CA TYR A 615 -5.68 -9.60 12.17
C TYR A 615 -6.65 -8.44 12.09
N LEU A 616 -7.14 -7.93 13.23
CA LEU A 616 -7.98 -6.74 13.30
C LEU A 616 -7.34 -5.71 14.24
N HIS A 617 -7.49 -4.44 13.92
CA HIS A 617 -7.06 -3.35 14.78
C HIS A 617 -8.06 -3.12 15.92
N PRO A 618 -7.63 -2.64 17.10
CA PRO A 618 -8.54 -2.32 18.20
C PRO A 618 -9.35 -1.06 17.88
N ILE A 619 -10.59 -1.05 18.35
CA ILE A 619 -11.36 0.18 18.52
C ILE A 619 -10.86 0.87 19.79
N LYS A 620 -10.64 2.17 19.72
CA LYS A 620 -10.15 2.93 20.87
C LYS A 620 -11.10 2.83 22.07
N THR A 621 -10.57 2.54 23.26
CA THR A 621 -11.36 2.37 24.50
C THR A 621 -12.32 3.53 24.74
N THR A 622 -11.93 4.77 24.42
CA THR A 622 -12.80 5.93 24.59
C THR A 622 -14.01 5.93 23.65
N GLU A 623 -13.92 5.31 22.48
CA GLU A 623 -15.07 5.18 21.56
C GLU A 623 -16.08 4.16 22.07
N LEU A 624 -15.62 3.06 22.66
CA LEU A 624 -16.48 2.07 23.31
C LEU A 624 -17.21 2.66 24.52
N THR A 625 -16.52 3.52 25.28
CA THR A 625 -17.13 4.22 26.42
C THR A 625 -18.22 5.22 25.97
N ARG A 626 -17.99 5.91 24.84
CA ARG A 626 -18.96 6.87 24.28
C ARG A 626 -20.16 6.20 23.63
N ASN A 627 -19.94 5.05 23.00
CA ASN A 627 -20.96 4.28 22.31
C ASN A 627 -20.97 2.84 22.82
N SER A 628 -21.87 2.58 23.76
CA SER A 628 -22.05 1.26 24.41
C SER A 628 -22.55 0.16 23.46
N ASN A 629 -23.00 0.49 22.25
CA ASN A 629 -23.43 -0.48 21.25
C ASN A 629 -22.24 -1.05 20.45
N LEU A 630 -21.03 -0.50 20.62
CA LEU A 630 -19.82 -1.03 19.98
C LEU A 630 -19.24 -2.18 20.80
N ILE A 631 -18.95 -3.28 20.14
CA ILE A 631 -18.23 -4.43 20.70
C ILE A 631 -16.79 -4.38 20.22
N GLN A 632 -15.81 -4.62 21.10
CA GLN A 632 -14.38 -4.64 20.77
C GLN A 632 -14.03 -5.82 19.86
N ASN A 633 -12.98 -5.68 19.07
CA ASN A 633 -12.39 -6.78 18.33
C ASN A 633 -11.79 -7.84 19.28
N PRO A 634 -11.79 -9.11 18.90
CA PRO A 634 -11.32 -10.19 19.76
C PRO A 634 -9.91 -9.96 20.31
N ASN A 635 -9.73 -10.24 21.59
CA ASN A 635 -8.44 -10.18 22.31
C ASN A 635 -7.82 -8.78 22.46
N TRP A 636 -8.61 -7.73 22.31
CA TRP A 636 -8.25 -6.34 22.60
C TRP A 636 -8.84 -5.76 23.86
#